data_be0c556fadeeb812d55883cfee729000
#
_entry.id   be0c556fadeeb812d55883cfee729000
#
_cell.length_a   1.000
_cell.length_b   1.000
_cell.length_c   1.000
_cell.angle_alpha   90.00
_cell.angle_beta   90.00
_cell.angle_gamma   90.00
#
_symmetry.space_group_name_H-M   'P 1'
#
loop_
_entity.id
_entity.type
_entity.pdbx_description
1 polymer ?
#
loop_
_entity_poly.entity_id
_entity_poly.type
_entity_poly.pdbx_seq_one_letter_code
_entity_poly.pdbx_strand_id
1 'polypeptide(L)'
;ALLNPDSVKTFIRFTHEAYYTRFKDKFGKVIRGIFTDEPCFNYIAENTNQIVFYEGMETDYKKAYGSDLFADASLYYDNRAPKDFILHVNDLLGARMKNCYIGRLADWCKTHGVLLTGHLLDDHAVARGIRSNGSTMEVLKEIHIPGIDDIQTRIRGGMLTTYAHIDCVKRAKGGETMIELFALGPCNMTFNRKKRSLYMAAAFGISNYFIAVAHLDAKGNYHLLRHFFNAECSMTPDYKATALFCKEAEKAAAFAKKESVPEILVEYPRDRIAEYFNAQQQDKADACEAVLQNLFMELLNAQVSFGFTEEKGKDNALRVTADGVYEAKTDKKVTDVAAWCNEKVARTVSVLEKGALAKGVFVKTYADGTFIIADCTEEEGKKREVEIHANGKIYNTVLYPRQVLLKEDLTDLKAEKAENPTFSVSYKNGVLRPYLWEPFTFEVKDEVSAKIYVRTYPKQKELLLDGKPIATDEGSAELGNGLDNLYKVSAPVTLSKGTHVLSAADGKSEERLYLPICIIMGDFESEKNEIRKKKTEGNSAFFYGTCTFEAKIKVPDGAKTVRFETSDCFTRVFANGNEIGESAESAAVIPIPDSLSGTEVSFAFEQTSTLAPLFGETENDYCIKMNQTPEWNIGFGTKQTPGGISNIGFEK
;
A
#
# COMPACT_ATOMS: atom_id res chain seq x y z
N ALA A 1 1.60 -0.73 -31.37
CA ALA A 1 1.72 0.75 -31.43
C ALA A 1 3.07 1.24 -30.88
N LEU A 2 3.47 0.81 -29.67
CA LEU A 2 4.71 1.31 -29.02
C LEU A 2 6.00 0.91 -29.73
N LEU A 3 6.01 -0.18 -30.48
CA LEU A 3 7.16 -0.66 -31.27
C LEU A 3 7.25 -0.02 -32.68
N ASN A 4 6.31 0.85 -33.03
CA ASN A 4 6.30 1.55 -34.33
C ASN A 4 6.67 3.04 -34.14
N PRO A 5 7.78 3.51 -34.77
CA PRO A 5 8.28 4.89 -34.61
C PRO A 5 7.29 5.98 -35.02
N ASP A 6 6.47 5.74 -36.04
CA ASP A 6 5.51 6.73 -36.55
C ASP A 6 4.30 6.83 -35.61
N SER A 7 3.89 5.71 -35.04
CA SER A 7 2.86 5.71 -33.99
C SER A 7 3.30 6.51 -32.77
N VAL A 8 4.54 6.31 -32.31
CA VAL A 8 5.09 7.05 -31.17
C VAL A 8 5.26 8.54 -31.48
N LYS A 9 5.73 8.89 -32.68
CA LYS A 9 5.79 10.28 -33.14
C LYS A 9 4.41 10.94 -33.14
N THR A 10 3.40 10.20 -33.58
CA THR A 10 2.01 10.67 -33.59
C THR A 10 1.49 10.84 -32.16
N PHE A 11 1.78 9.90 -31.27
CA PHE A 11 1.44 10.02 -29.86
C PHE A 11 2.06 11.27 -29.22
N ILE A 12 3.36 11.50 -29.39
CA ILE A 12 4.06 12.69 -28.90
C ILE A 12 3.37 13.97 -29.41
N ARG A 13 3.02 14.02 -30.68
CA ARG A 13 2.34 15.18 -31.28
C ARG A 13 1.00 15.48 -30.63
N PHE A 14 0.18 14.47 -30.37
CA PHE A 14 -1.16 14.66 -29.81
C PHE A 14 -1.19 14.86 -28.30
N THR A 15 -0.15 14.44 -27.61
CA THR A 15 -0.05 14.55 -26.15
C THR A 15 0.99 15.62 -25.75
N HIS A 16 2.25 15.30 -25.84
CA HIS A 16 3.38 16.12 -25.34
C HIS A 16 3.44 17.50 -25.99
N GLU A 17 3.40 17.56 -27.32
CA GLU A 17 3.40 18.83 -28.06
C GLU A 17 2.15 19.67 -27.79
N ALA A 18 1.00 19.05 -27.59
CA ALA A 18 -0.22 19.76 -27.27
C ALA A 18 -0.15 20.45 -25.89
N TYR A 19 0.44 19.78 -24.90
CA TYR A 19 0.71 20.38 -23.58
C TYR A 19 1.80 21.46 -23.69
N TYR A 20 2.88 21.18 -24.36
CA TYR A 20 3.97 22.13 -24.52
C TYR A 20 3.51 23.41 -25.21
N THR A 21 2.73 23.29 -26.29
CA THR A 21 2.20 24.47 -27.02
C THR A 21 1.37 25.39 -26.13
N ARG A 22 0.61 24.80 -25.18
CA ARG A 22 -0.25 25.57 -24.25
C ARG A 22 0.49 26.12 -23.03
N PHE A 23 1.47 25.39 -22.53
CA PHE A 23 2.05 25.61 -21.20
C PHE A 23 3.58 25.73 -21.21
N LYS A 24 4.20 26.04 -22.35
CA LYS A 24 5.65 26.04 -22.46
C LYS A 24 6.35 26.94 -21.43
N ASP A 25 5.73 28.05 -21.03
CA ASP A 25 6.23 28.96 -20.00
C ASP A 25 6.24 28.34 -18.59
N LYS A 26 5.54 27.22 -18.39
CA LYS A 26 5.48 26.43 -17.15
C LYS A 26 6.45 25.24 -17.13
N PHE A 27 6.93 24.81 -18.32
CA PHE A 27 7.86 23.69 -18.42
C PHE A 27 9.20 24.01 -17.74
N GLY A 28 9.74 23.03 -17.02
CA GLY A 28 10.95 23.18 -16.20
C GLY A 28 10.77 24.02 -14.92
N LYS A 29 9.59 24.59 -14.69
CA LYS A 29 9.25 25.40 -13.50
C LYS A 29 8.16 24.72 -12.67
N VAL A 30 6.92 24.78 -13.15
CA VAL A 30 5.75 24.15 -12.52
C VAL A 30 5.59 22.72 -13.04
N ILE A 31 5.64 22.53 -14.35
CA ILE A 31 5.63 21.21 -14.98
C ILE A 31 7.06 20.70 -15.00
N ARG A 32 7.39 19.81 -14.07
CA ARG A 32 8.75 19.28 -13.89
C ARG A 32 9.01 18.00 -14.66
N GLY A 33 7.95 17.27 -15.03
CA GLY A 33 8.06 15.99 -15.72
C GLY A 33 6.77 15.55 -16.38
N ILE A 34 6.88 14.46 -17.11
CA ILE A 34 5.76 13.74 -17.70
C ILE A 34 5.81 12.31 -17.18
N PHE A 35 4.65 11.79 -16.80
CA PHE A 35 4.49 10.45 -16.27
C PHE A 35 3.98 9.51 -17.38
N THR A 36 4.58 8.33 -17.51
CA THR A 36 4.10 7.24 -18.36
C THR A 36 3.65 6.07 -17.50
N ASP A 37 2.40 5.66 -17.69
CA ASP A 37 1.71 4.67 -16.90
C ASP A 37 1.68 3.34 -17.64
N GLU A 38 2.31 2.31 -17.09
CA GLU A 38 2.33 0.91 -17.51
C GLU A 38 2.50 0.65 -19.03
N PRO A 39 3.40 1.33 -19.75
CA PRO A 39 3.61 1.01 -21.15
C PRO A 39 4.14 -0.42 -21.30
N CYS A 40 3.57 -1.18 -22.22
CA CYS A 40 3.99 -2.53 -22.56
C CYS A 40 3.74 -2.84 -24.03
N PHE A 41 4.48 -3.75 -24.63
CA PHE A 41 4.21 -4.17 -26.01
C PHE A 41 3.26 -5.37 -26.08
N ASN A 42 3.03 -6.07 -24.99
CA ASN A 42 2.11 -7.20 -24.90
C ASN A 42 1.30 -7.11 -23.60
N TYR A 43 0.07 -6.62 -23.70
CA TYR A 43 -0.84 -6.49 -22.55
C TYR A 43 -1.38 -7.85 -22.05
N ILE A 44 -1.45 -8.86 -22.91
CA ILE A 44 -1.94 -10.20 -22.58
C ILE A 44 -0.75 -11.15 -22.42
N ALA A 45 0.08 -10.90 -21.39
CA ALA A 45 1.28 -11.70 -21.11
C ALA A 45 0.99 -13.17 -20.73
N GLU A 46 -0.26 -13.52 -20.48
CA GLU A 46 -0.69 -14.88 -20.17
C GLU A 46 -0.71 -15.80 -21.40
N ASN A 47 -0.74 -15.26 -22.60
CA ASN A 47 -0.73 -16.07 -23.81
C ASN A 47 0.69 -16.52 -24.16
N THR A 48 1.05 -17.69 -23.68
CA THR A 48 2.42 -18.21 -23.63
C THR A 48 3.02 -18.53 -24.99
N ASN A 49 2.20 -18.72 -26.03
CA ASN A 49 2.63 -19.20 -27.35
C ASN A 49 2.71 -18.10 -28.41
N GLN A 50 2.50 -16.83 -28.03
CA GLN A 50 2.57 -15.71 -28.96
C GLN A 50 3.94 -15.03 -28.92
N ILE A 51 4.52 -14.89 -30.11
CA ILE A 51 5.71 -14.06 -30.35
C ILE A 51 5.22 -12.73 -30.87
N VAL A 52 5.53 -11.64 -30.15
CA VAL A 52 5.25 -10.28 -30.61
C VAL A 52 6.21 -9.95 -31.75
N PHE A 53 5.70 -9.27 -32.77
CA PHE A 53 6.46 -8.91 -33.96
C PHE A 53 6.36 -7.40 -34.23
N TYR A 54 7.43 -6.80 -34.74
CA TYR A 54 7.44 -5.46 -35.30
C TYR A 54 8.02 -5.46 -36.72
N GLU A 55 7.63 -4.51 -37.54
CA GLU A 55 8.08 -4.38 -38.92
C GLU A 55 9.61 -4.21 -38.99
N GLY A 56 10.28 -5.09 -39.72
CA GLY A 56 11.75 -5.15 -39.86
C GLY A 56 12.45 -6.00 -38.82
N MET A 57 11.71 -6.66 -37.92
CA MET A 57 12.29 -7.53 -36.88
C MET A 57 13.12 -8.68 -37.47
N GLU A 58 12.70 -9.24 -38.60
CA GLU A 58 13.43 -10.28 -39.32
C GLU A 58 14.84 -9.80 -39.75
N THR A 59 14.93 -8.56 -40.18
CA THR A 59 16.21 -7.94 -40.59
C THR A 59 17.10 -7.70 -39.37
N ASP A 60 16.52 -7.15 -38.30
CA ASP A 60 17.21 -6.91 -37.03
C ASP A 60 17.71 -8.22 -36.43
N TYR A 61 16.88 -9.28 -36.44
CA TYR A 61 17.24 -10.60 -35.94
C TYR A 61 18.40 -11.22 -36.71
N LYS A 62 18.31 -11.21 -38.04
CA LYS A 62 19.37 -11.72 -38.92
C LYS A 62 20.68 -10.96 -38.73
N LYS A 63 20.61 -9.65 -38.56
CA LYS A 63 21.78 -8.80 -38.31
C LYS A 63 22.44 -9.08 -36.97
N ALA A 64 21.63 -9.27 -35.92
CA ALA A 64 22.10 -9.48 -34.55
C ALA A 64 22.63 -10.91 -34.31
N TYR A 65 21.95 -11.92 -34.87
CA TYR A 65 22.18 -13.32 -34.51
C TYR A 65 22.57 -14.22 -35.68
N GLY A 66 22.54 -13.70 -36.92
CA GLY A 66 22.96 -14.46 -38.12
C GLY A 66 22.00 -15.53 -38.61
N SER A 67 20.84 -15.67 -37.98
CA SER A 67 19.79 -16.67 -38.30
C SER A 67 18.56 -16.01 -38.93
N ASP A 68 17.67 -16.84 -39.45
CA ASP A 68 16.38 -16.41 -39.99
C ASP A 68 15.31 -16.53 -38.92
N LEU A 69 14.65 -15.39 -38.59
CA LEU A 69 13.64 -15.30 -37.52
C LEU A 69 12.47 -16.27 -37.73
N PHE A 70 11.97 -16.39 -38.97
CA PHE A 70 10.80 -17.22 -39.24
C PHE A 70 11.14 -18.69 -39.25
N ALA A 71 12.36 -19.04 -39.69
CA ALA A 71 12.86 -20.40 -39.61
C ALA A 71 13.02 -20.86 -38.15
N ASP A 72 13.64 -20.02 -37.31
CA ASP A 72 13.82 -20.29 -35.88
C ASP A 72 12.48 -20.33 -35.13
N ALA A 73 11.54 -19.42 -35.48
CA ALA A 73 10.17 -19.44 -34.94
C ALA A 73 9.40 -20.72 -35.33
N SER A 74 9.55 -21.19 -36.57
CA SER A 74 8.95 -22.49 -36.99
C SER A 74 9.49 -23.65 -36.16
N LEU A 75 10.81 -23.65 -35.93
CA LEU A 75 11.45 -24.67 -35.06
C LEU A 75 10.96 -24.55 -33.61
N TYR A 76 10.71 -23.31 -33.12
CA TYR A 76 10.15 -23.08 -31.79
C TYR A 76 8.76 -23.72 -31.63
N TYR A 77 7.87 -23.53 -32.58
CA TYR A 77 6.53 -24.16 -32.56
C TYR A 77 6.57 -25.69 -32.72
N ASP A 78 7.66 -26.21 -33.28
CA ASP A 78 7.94 -27.64 -33.36
C ASP A 78 8.67 -28.22 -32.15
N ASN A 79 8.88 -27.45 -31.08
CA ASN A 79 9.72 -27.81 -29.91
C ASN A 79 11.18 -28.13 -30.25
N ARG A 80 11.74 -27.51 -31.25
CA ARG A 80 13.12 -27.70 -31.75
C ARG A 80 13.88 -26.36 -31.86
N ALA A 81 13.44 -25.33 -31.13
CA ALA A 81 14.03 -24.02 -31.20
C ALA A 81 15.55 -24.00 -30.90
N PRO A 82 16.31 -23.10 -31.51
CA PRO A 82 17.67 -22.81 -31.03
C PRO A 82 17.65 -22.42 -29.55
N LYS A 83 18.72 -22.79 -28.83
CA LYS A 83 18.78 -22.66 -27.36
C LYS A 83 18.35 -21.29 -26.82
N ASP A 84 18.75 -20.22 -27.50
CA ASP A 84 18.56 -18.86 -27.02
C ASP A 84 17.50 -18.07 -27.81
N PHE A 85 16.65 -18.75 -28.58
CA PHE A 85 15.69 -18.11 -29.49
C PHE A 85 14.75 -17.12 -28.79
N ILE A 86 14.10 -17.52 -27.70
CA ILE A 86 13.18 -16.67 -26.94
C ILE A 86 13.93 -15.50 -26.26
N LEU A 87 15.16 -15.73 -25.79
CA LEU A 87 16.00 -14.67 -25.23
C LEU A 87 16.33 -13.62 -26.30
N HIS A 88 16.77 -14.07 -27.48
CA HIS A 88 17.07 -13.18 -28.62
C HIS A 88 15.85 -12.36 -29.07
N VAL A 89 14.68 -12.99 -29.15
CA VAL A 89 13.42 -12.30 -29.47
C VAL A 89 13.11 -11.22 -28.43
N ASN A 90 13.20 -11.55 -27.14
CA ASN A 90 12.91 -10.59 -26.07
C ASN A 90 13.96 -9.48 -25.96
N ASP A 91 15.22 -9.75 -26.29
CA ASP A 91 16.26 -8.72 -26.39
C ASP A 91 15.95 -7.69 -27.47
N LEU A 92 15.52 -8.15 -28.65
CA LEU A 92 15.10 -7.24 -29.73
C LEU A 92 13.84 -6.44 -29.37
N LEU A 93 12.85 -7.08 -28.77
CA LEU A 93 11.63 -6.41 -28.34
C LEU A 93 11.90 -5.38 -27.26
N GLY A 94 12.70 -5.73 -26.24
CA GLY A 94 13.11 -4.82 -25.17
C GLY A 94 13.93 -3.64 -25.71
N ALA A 95 14.90 -3.90 -26.58
CA ALA A 95 15.69 -2.85 -27.24
C ALA A 95 14.80 -1.95 -28.13
N ARG A 96 13.82 -2.54 -28.81
CA ARG A 96 12.87 -1.78 -29.63
C ARG A 96 11.96 -0.89 -28.77
N MET A 97 11.40 -1.41 -27.67
CA MET A 97 10.60 -0.65 -26.72
C MET A 97 11.43 0.49 -26.09
N LYS A 98 12.62 0.17 -25.62
CA LYS A 98 13.57 1.13 -25.08
C LYS A 98 13.84 2.27 -26.06
N ASN A 99 14.25 1.97 -27.30
CA ASN A 99 14.69 2.99 -28.26
C ASN A 99 13.52 3.68 -28.98
N CYS A 100 12.42 2.97 -29.22
CA CYS A 100 11.30 3.47 -30.01
C CYS A 100 10.29 4.27 -29.19
N TYR A 101 10.01 3.83 -27.96
CA TYR A 101 9.02 4.49 -27.09
C TYR A 101 9.68 5.25 -25.95
N ILE A 102 10.26 4.57 -24.98
CA ILE A 102 10.77 5.20 -23.75
C ILE A 102 11.87 6.22 -24.06
N GLY A 103 12.88 5.87 -24.87
CA GLY A 103 13.98 6.76 -25.21
C GLY A 103 13.51 8.00 -25.96
N ARG A 104 12.54 7.85 -26.88
CA ARG A 104 11.98 9.03 -27.59
C ARG A 104 11.20 9.96 -26.66
N LEU A 105 10.45 9.42 -25.70
CA LEU A 105 9.80 10.23 -24.68
C LEU A 105 10.82 10.91 -23.77
N ALA A 106 11.85 10.19 -23.35
CA ALA A 106 12.93 10.73 -22.54
C ALA A 106 13.67 11.86 -23.27
N ASP A 107 14.06 11.66 -24.53
CA ASP A 107 14.71 12.66 -25.35
C ASP A 107 13.82 13.89 -25.56
N TRP A 108 12.54 13.69 -25.83
CA TRP A 108 11.59 14.79 -25.95
C TRP A 108 11.50 15.59 -24.64
N CYS A 109 11.32 14.92 -23.52
CA CYS A 109 11.29 15.54 -22.20
C CYS A 109 12.56 16.35 -21.92
N LYS A 110 13.73 15.76 -22.13
CA LYS A 110 15.03 16.41 -21.95
C LYS A 110 15.17 17.67 -22.83
N THR A 111 14.76 17.58 -24.10
CA THR A 111 14.82 18.72 -25.05
C THR A 111 13.90 19.87 -24.61
N HIS A 112 12.82 19.57 -23.90
CA HIS A 112 11.86 20.56 -23.44
C HIS A 112 12.03 20.95 -21.94
N GLY A 113 13.17 20.58 -21.33
CA GLY A 113 13.54 20.98 -19.97
C GLY A 113 12.70 20.31 -18.87
N VAL A 114 12.15 19.13 -19.12
CA VAL A 114 11.39 18.33 -18.17
C VAL A 114 11.93 16.91 -18.10
N LEU A 115 11.49 16.12 -17.14
CA LEU A 115 11.93 14.74 -16.92
C LEU A 115 10.83 13.75 -17.32
N LEU A 116 11.23 12.58 -17.80
CA LEU A 116 10.33 11.42 -17.93
C LEU A 116 10.36 10.63 -16.63
N THR A 117 9.19 10.26 -16.14
CA THR A 117 9.00 9.34 -15.01
C THR A 117 7.89 8.35 -15.30
N GLY A 118 7.74 7.33 -14.48
CA GLY A 118 6.71 6.30 -14.60
C GLY A 118 7.25 4.89 -14.33
N HIS A 119 6.43 3.91 -14.55
CA HIS A 119 6.69 2.47 -14.30
C HIS A 119 6.22 1.60 -15.47
N LEU A 120 6.51 0.31 -15.40
CA LEU A 120 6.19 -0.65 -16.47
C LEU A 120 5.15 -1.67 -15.99
N LEU A 121 4.32 -2.16 -16.91
CA LEU A 121 3.39 -3.24 -16.62
C LEU A 121 4.15 -4.52 -16.20
N ASP A 122 3.56 -5.28 -15.27
CA ASP A 122 4.06 -6.59 -14.80
C ASP A 122 5.44 -6.55 -14.12
N ASP A 123 5.81 -5.45 -13.50
CA ASP A 123 7.07 -5.30 -12.78
C ASP A 123 7.17 -6.19 -11.51
N HIS A 124 6.06 -6.78 -11.06
CA HIS A 124 5.96 -7.66 -9.89
C HIS A 124 6.36 -9.12 -10.18
N ALA A 125 6.61 -9.48 -11.44
CA ALA A 125 6.98 -10.84 -11.84
C ALA A 125 7.96 -10.83 -13.02
N VAL A 126 9.11 -11.47 -12.86
CA VAL A 126 10.14 -11.52 -13.91
C VAL A 126 9.63 -12.23 -15.16
N ALA A 127 8.91 -13.34 -14.99
CA ALA A 127 8.33 -14.13 -16.08
C ALA A 127 7.33 -13.32 -16.93
N ARG A 128 6.49 -12.51 -16.28
CA ARG A 128 5.53 -11.64 -16.98
C ARG A 128 6.22 -10.44 -17.60
N GLY A 129 7.15 -9.81 -16.87
CA GLY A 129 7.93 -8.67 -17.36
C GLY A 129 8.72 -8.97 -18.63
N ILE A 130 9.28 -10.19 -18.78
CA ILE A 130 9.92 -10.64 -20.03
C ILE A 130 8.95 -10.54 -21.20
N ARG A 131 7.71 -11.00 -21.03
CA ARG A 131 6.69 -11.01 -22.09
C ARG A 131 6.09 -9.65 -22.38
N SER A 132 5.98 -8.80 -21.37
CA SER A 132 5.38 -7.48 -21.49
C SER A 132 6.38 -6.41 -21.98
N ASN A 133 7.65 -6.52 -21.57
CA ASN A 133 8.65 -5.48 -21.69
C ASN A 133 9.99 -5.94 -22.30
N GLY A 134 10.18 -7.24 -22.47
CA GLY A 134 11.44 -7.87 -22.91
C GLY A 134 12.51 -7.88 -21.83
N SER A 135 12.82 -6.75 -21.22
CA SER A 135 13.70 -6.63 -20.06
C SER A 135 13.29 -5.42 -19.22
N THR A 136 12.61 -5.66 -18.12
CA THR A 136 12.12 -4.62 -17.21
C THR A 136 13.25 -3.69 -16.76
N MET A 137 14.39 -4.22 -16.30
CA MET A 137 15.50 -3.39 -15.81
C MET A 137 16.13 -2.53 -16.91
N GLU A 138 16.34 -3.08 -18.13
CA GLU A 138 16.95 -2.32 -19.23
C GLU A 138 16.05 -1.19 -19.72
N VAL A 139 14.74 -1.41 -19.72
CA VAL A 139 13.79 -0.37 -20.11
C VAL A 139 13.67 0.71 -19.04
N LEU A 140 13.64 0.33 -17.75
CA LEU A 140 13.61 1.28 -16.63
C LEU A 140 14.86 2.18 -16.56
N LYS A 141 16.04 1.66 -16.94
CA LYS A 141 17.28 2.47 -16.99
C LYS A 141 17.18 3.67 -17.93
N GLU A 142 16.30 3.64 -18.93
CA GLU A 142 16.12 4.74 -19.89
C GLU A 142 15.23 5.87 -19.37
N ILE A 143 14.36 5.59 -18.39
CA ILE A 143 13.49 6.59 -17.75
C ILE A 143 14.34 7.51 -16.86
N HIS A 144 14.15 8.83 -16.91
CA HIS A 144 14.94 9.78 -16.10
C HIS A 144 14.78 9.52 -14.59
N ILE A 145 13.54 9.40 -14.12
CA ILE A 145 13.19 9.01 -12.76
C ILE A 145 12.41 7.68 -12.86
N PRO A 146 13.12 6.54 -12.94
CA PRO A 146 12.46 5.25 -13.07
C PRO A 146 11.62 4.92 -11.83
N GLY A 147 10.53 4.22 -12.05
CA GLY A 147 9.57 3.91 -11.00
C GLY A 147 9.01 2.52 -11.03
N ILE A 148 8.23 2.27 -10.00
CA ILE A 148 7.45 1.06 -9.78
C ILE A 148 6.05 1.42 -9.28
N ASP A 149 5.16 0.43 -9.24
CA ASP A 149 3.80 0.56 -8.73
C ASP A 149 3.55 -0.40 -7.55
N ASP A 150 3.10 0.13 -6.39
CA ASP A 150 2.59 -0.65 -5.25
C ASP A 150 1.13 -0.30 -4.99
N ILE A 151 0.27 -0.83 -5.85
CA ILE A 151 -1.16 -0.54 -5.80
C ILE A 151 -1.90 -1.16 -4.63
N GLN A 152 -1.37 -2.24 -4.02
CA GLN A 152 -2.09 -3.03 -3.02
C GLN A 152 -1.58 -2.87 -1.59
N THR A 153 -0.43 -2.27 -1.38
CA THR A 153 0.20 -2.08 -0.07
C THR A 153 0.44 -3.35 0.77
N ARG A 154 0.37 -4.52 0.16
CA ARG A 154 0.64 -5.81 0.81
C ARG A 154 2.06 -6.25 0.58
N ILE A 155 2.75 -6.61 1.65
CA ILE A 155 4.10 -7.16 1.56
C ILE A 155 4.02 -8.66 1.24
N ARG A 156 4.40 -8.99 0.01
CA ARG A 156 4.44 -10.34 -0.54
C ARG A 156 5.60 -10.47 -1.53
N GLY A 157 5.94 -11.69 -1.92
CA GLY A 157 7.10 -11.95 -2.79
C GLY A 157 7.11 -11.17 -4.09
N GLY A 158 5.96 -11.05 -4.77
CA GLY A 158 5.84 -10.24 -5.99
C GLY A 158 6.14 -8.77 -5.74
N MET A 159 5.66 -8.19 -4.63
CA MET A 159 5.97 -6.81 -4.27
C MET A 159 7.44 -6.60 -3.95
N LEU A 160 8.07 -7.57 -3.26
CA LEU A 160 9.50 -7.54 -3.00
C LEU A 160 10.33 -7.69 -4.28
N THR A 161 9.81 -8.42 -5.30
CA THR A 161 10.40 -8.47 -6.64
C THR A 161 10.41 -7.09 -7.29
N THR A 162 9.29 -6.36 -7.22
CA THR A 162 9.18 -4.98 -7.73
C THR A 162 10.20 -4.05 -7.05
N TYR A 163 10.30 -4.10 -5.73
CA TYR A 163 11.28 -3.32 -4.98
C TYR A 163 12.74 -3.70 -5.34
N ALA A 164 13.02 -4.99 -5.55
CA ALA A 164 14.35 -5.45 -5.95
C ALA A 164 14.73 -4.98 -7.37
N HIS A 165 13.77 -4.85 -8.30
CA HIS A 165 14.00 -4.25 -9.62
C HIS A 165 14.49 -2.81 -9.51
N ILE A 166 13.74 -1.97 -8.80
CA ILE A 166 14.07 -0.54 -8.73
C ILE A 166 15.36 -0.28 -7.94
N ASP A 167 15.64 -1.05 -6.89
CA ASP A 167 16.92 -0.99 -6.16
C ASP A 167 18.10 -1.28 -7.10
N CYS A 168 18.00 -2.33 -7.93
CA CYS A 168 19.04 -2.68 -8.90
C CYS A 168 19.24 -1.57 -9.95
N VAL A 169 18.15 -1.03 -10.51
CA VAL A 169 18.19 0.07 -11.48
C VAL A 169 18.82 1.31 -10.86
N LYS A 170 18.44 1.67 -9.63
CA LYS A 170 19.00 2.81 -8.91
C LYS A 170 20.50 2.66 -8.68
N ARG A 171 20.97 1.49 -8.21
CA ARG A 171 22.39 1.23 -8.00
C ARG A 171 23.21 1.29 -9.30
N ALA A 172 22.62 0.87 -10.42
CA ALA A 172 23.28 0.92 -11.73
C ALA A 172 23.32 2.33 -12.34
N LYS A 173 22.23 3.10 -12.20
CA LYS A 173 22.04 4.38 -12.87
C LYS A 173 22.38 5.58 -11.99
N GLY A 174 22.12 5.48 -10.68
CA GLY A 174 22.10 6.61 -9.76
C GLY A 174 20.82 7.45 -9.91
N GLY A 175 20.75 8.54 -9.16
CA GLY A 175 19.66 9.51 -9.23
C GLY A 175 18.43 9.15 -8.39
N GLU A 176 17.32 9.78 -8.73
CA GLU A 176 16.04 9.62 -8.05
C GLU A 176 15.22 8.49 -8.67
N THR A 177 14.38 7.89 -7.85
CA THR A 177 13.41 6.88 -8.24
C THR A 177 12.04 7.20 -7.64
N MET A 178 10.97 6.64 -8.19
CA MET A 178 9.62 6.91 -7.75
C MET A 178 8.82 5.63 -7.51
N ILE A 179 7.71 5.79 -6.83
CA ILE A 179 6.68 4.76 -6.69
C ILE A 179 5.29 5.39 -6.80
N GLU A 180 4.41 4.71 -7.53
CA GLU A 180 2.98 4.96 -7.46
C GLU A 180 2.40 4.14 -6.29
N LEU A 181 1.59 4.77 -5.44
CA LEU A 181 1.11 4.17 -4.21
C LEU A 181 -0.41 4.23 -4.12
N PHE A 182 -1.00 3.15 -3.61
CA PHE A 182 -2.35 3.08 -3.05
C PHE A 182 -3.51 2.95 -4.04
N ALA A 183 -3.30 2.91 -5.34
CA ALA A 183 -4.38 2.92 -6.34
C ALA A 183 -5.48 1.87 -6.09
N LEU A 184 -5.12 0.65 -5.70
CA LEU A 184 -6.04 -0.44 -5.34
C LEU A 184 -6.05 -0.76 -3.84
N GLY A 185 -5.58 0.17 -3.03
CA GLY A 185 -5.63 0.03 -1.58
C GLY A 185 -7.05 0.14 -1.03
N PRO A 186 -7.29 -0.36 0.19
CA PRO A 186 -8.58 -0.20 0.84
C PRO A 186 -8.83 1.27 1.20
N CYS A 187 -10.07 1.69 1.12
CA CYS A 187 -10.47 3.06 1.51
C CYS A 187 -10.29 3.36 3.01
N ASN A 188 -10.15 2.33 3.81
CA ASN A 188 -9.87 2.41 5.25
C ASN A 188 -8.40 2.18 5.56
N MET A 189 -7.50 2.50 4.65
CA MET A 189 -6.08 2.30 4.81
C MET A 189 -5.56 3.08 6.02
N THR A 190 -5.04 2.35 7.01
CA THR A 190 -4.55 2.95 8.26
C THR A 190 -3.28 3.76 8.04
N PHE A 191 -3.04 4.72 8.92
CA PHE A 191 -1.81 5.54 8.86
C PHE A 191 -0.55 4.66 8.96
N ASN A 192 -0.56 3.65 9.84
CA ASN A 192 0.56 2.70 9.95
C ASN A 192 0.82 1.96 8.63
N ARG A 193 -0.22 1.56 7.90
CA ARG A 193 -0.07 0.92 6.60
C ARG A 193 0.56 1.86 5.59
N LYS A 194 0.11 3.11 5.52
CA LYS A 194 0.68 4.15 4.65
C LYS A 194 2.14 4.44 5.00
N LYS A 195 2.44 4.64 6.29
CA LYS A 195 3.80 4.86 6.80
C LYS A 195 4.72 3.69 6.45
N ARG A 196 4.25 2.44 6.64
CA ARG A 196 5.01 1.25 6.25
C ARG A 196 5.38 1.26 4.76
N SER A 197 4.42 1.55 3.87
CA SER A 197 4.71 1.61 2.43
C SER A 197 5.76 2.65 2.09
N LEU A 198 5.73 3.84 2.72
CA LEU A 198 6.77 4.86 2.54
C LEU A 198 8.17 4.35 2.93
N TYR A 199 8.28 3.75 4.12
CA TYR A 199 9.59 3.31 4.62
C TYR A 199 10.09 2.03 3.95
N MET A 200 9.20 1.14 3.51
CA MET A 200 9.58 0.01 2.64
C MET A 200 10.13 0.54 1.32
N ALA A 201 9.46 1.46 0.66
CA ALA A 201 9.94 2.09 -0.56
C ALA A 201 11.31 2.78 -0.33
N ALA A 202 11.43 3.55 0.74
CA ALA A 202 12.68 4.22 1.11
C ALA A 202 13.84 3.25 1.33
N ALA A 203 13.60 2.09 1.95
CA ALA A 203 14.60 1.06 2.19
C ALA A 203 15.20 0.48 0.90
N PHE A 204 14.45 0.53 -0.21
CA PHE A 204 14.90 0.17 -1.56
C PHE A 204 15.30 1.39 -2.40
N GLY A 205 15.46 2.55 -1.74
CA GLY A 205 16.03 3.74 -2.34
C GLY A 205 15.05 4.63 -3.09
N ILE A 206 13.74 4.47 -2.90
CA ILE A 206 12.72 5.27 -3.56
C ILE A 206 12.47 6.56 -2.80
N SER A 207 12.59 7.72 -3.48
CA SER A 207 12.54 9.04 -2.87
C SER A 207 11.37 9.92 -3.33
N ASN A 208 10.62 9.51 -4.35
CA ASN A 208 9.46 10.23 -4.84
C ASN A 208 8.21 9.36 -4.75
N TYR A 209 7.16 9.88 -4.14
CA TYR A 209 5.91 9.17 -3.86
C TYR A 209 4.77 9.82 -4.63
N PHE A 210 4.16 9.07 -5.54
CA PHE A 210 2.99 9.47 -6.33
C PHE A 210 1.77 8.78 -5.75
N ILE A 211 0.89 9.56 -5.13
CA ILE A 211 -0.30 9.01 -4.48
C ILE A 211 -1.42 8.92 -5.51
N ALA A 212 -1.83 7.72 -5.81
CA ALA A 212 -2.95 7.45 -6.71
C ALA A 212 -4.20 7.11 -5.88
N VAL A 213 -5.34 7.67 -6.17
CA VAL A 213 -5.69 8.83 -6.99
C VAL A 213 -6.92 9.54 -6.39
N ALA A 214 -7.16 10.79 -6.75
CA ALA A 214 -8.41 11.46 -6.44
C ALA A 214 -9.26 11.56 -7.72
N HIS A 215 -10.36 10.79 -7.78
CA HIS A 215 -11.23 10.79 -8.96
C HIS A 215 -12.22 11.96 -8.88
N LEU A 216 -12.05 12.92 -9.78
CA LEU A 216 -12.90 14.09 -9.87
C LEU A 216 -13.54 14.16 -11.26
N ASP A 217 -14.82 14.59 -11.32
CA ASP A 217 -15.44 14.99 -12.57
C ASP A 217 -15.00 16.42 -12.98
N ALA A 218 -15.47 16.86 -14.14
CA ALA A 218 -15.15 18.20 -14.65
C ALA A 218 -15.72 19.35 -13.77
N LYS A 219 -16.63 19.06 -12.83
CA LYS A 219 -17.21 20.00 -11.87
C LYS A 219 -16.51 19.95 -10.51
N GLY A 220 -15.51 19.07 -10.35
CA GLY A 220 -14.81 18.88 -9.08
C GLY A 220 -15.54 17.97 -8.10
N ASN A 221 -16.58 17.26 -8.52
CA ASN A 221 -17.22 16.26 -7.67
C ASN A 221 -16.38 14.97 -7.65
N TYR A 222 -16.30 14.34 -6.50
CA TYR A 222 -15.66 13.03 -6.39
C TYR A 222 -16.47 11.95 -7.08
N HIS A 223 -15.78 11.08 -7.82
CA HIS A 223 -16.33 9.87 -8.39
C HIS A 223 -15.63 8.64 -7.81
N LEU A 224 -16.43 7.65 -7.39
CA LEU A 224 -15.93 6.36 -6.98
C LEU A 224 -15.80 5.46 -8.21
N LEU A 225 -14.59 5.20 -8.65
CA LEU A 225 -14.34 4.16 -9.64
C LEU A 225 -14.36 2.79 -8.96
N ARG A 226 -14.89 1.79 -9.66
CA ARG A 226 -15.16 0.46 -9.12
C ARG A 226 -13.93 -0.27 -8.58
N HIS A 227 -12.76 0.05 -9.09
CA HIS A 227 -11.51 -0.67 -8.79
C HIS A 227 -10.42 0.23 -8.19
N PHE A 228 -10.61 1.54 -8.18
CA PHE A 228 -9.61 2.49 -7.72
C PHE A 228 -10.26 3.37 -6.66
N PHE A 229 -9.97 3.08 -5.41
CA PHE A 229 -10.39 3.92 -4.31
C PHE A 229 -9.15 4.52 -3.67
N ASN A 230 -9.12 5.83 -3.62
CA ASN A 230 -7.90 6.45 -3.28
C ASN A 230 -7.71 6.75 -1.80
N ALA A 231 -6.48 7.06 -1.48
CA ALA A 231 -6.00 7.14 -0.15
C ALA A 231 -5.91 8.56 0.43
N GLU A 232 -5.70 9.59 -0.38
CA GLU A 232 -5.39 10.93 0.14
C GLU A 232 -6.33 11.99 -0.43
N CYS A 233 -7.61 11.90 -0.07
CA CYS A 233 -8.59 12.93 -0.39
C CYS A 233 -9.52 13.20 0.79
N SER A 234 -10.31 14.26 0.70
CA SER A 234 -11.23 14.65 1.77
C SER A 234 -12.33 13.61 2.09
N MET A 235 -12.49 12.58 1.26
CA MET A 235 -13.39 11.47 1.53
C MET A 235 -12.80 10.40 2.45
N THR A 236 -11.48 10.36 2.60
CA THR A 236 -10.85 9.33 3.45
C THR A 236 -10.97 9.70 4.93
N PRO A 237 -11.11 8.71 5.81
CA PRO A 237 -11.26 8.96 7.24
C PRO A 237 -10.10 9.72 7.86
N ASP A 238 -8.91 9.49 7.36
CA ASP A 238 -7.66 10.05 7.87
C ASP A 238 -7.16 11.26 7.07
N TYR A 239 -8.00 11.88 6.24
CA TYR A 239 -7.62 13.08 5.47
C TYR A 239 -6.95 14.17 6.34
N LYS A 240 -7.42 14.36 7.59
CA LYS A 240 -6.82 15.30 8.53
C LYS A 240 -5.39 14.93 8.90
N ALA A 241 -4.99 13.68 8.75
CA ALA A 241 -3.63 13.21 8.99
C ALA A 241 -2.69 13.40 7.79
N THR A 242 -3.17 13.95 6.66
CA THR A 242 -2.34 14.14 5.45
C THR A 242 -1.08 14.97 5.73
N ALA A 243 -1.16 15.97 6.61
CA ALA A 243 0.01 16.76 7.00
C ALA A 243 1.08 15.91 7.72
N LEU A 244 0.65 14.98 8.59
CA LEU A 244 1.54 14.02 9.25
C LEU A 244 2.14 13.04 8.24
N PHE A 245 1.31 12.55 7.30
CA PHE A 245 1.77 11.69 6.22
C PHE A 245 2.84 12.36 5.34
N CYS A 246 2.67 13.63 4.98
CA CYS A 246 3.67 14.38 4.23
C CYS A 246 4.99 14.51 5.00
N LYS A 247 4.94 14.77 6.31
CA LYS A 247 6.14 14.81 7.16
C LYS A 247 6.87 13.44 7.18
N GLU A 248 6.12 12.35 7.28
CA GLU A 248 6.71 11.00 7.21
C GLU A 248 7.28 10.70 5.83
N ALA A 249 6.64 11.14 4.74
CA ALA A 249 7.15 11.00 3.38
C ALA A 249 8.49 11.75 3.20
N GLU A 250 8.62 12.97 3.75
CA GLU A 250 9.88 13.72 3.73
C GLU A 250 11.00 12.99 4.48
N LYS A 251 10.72 12.44 5.66
CA LYS A 251 11.67 11.63 6.44
C LYS A 251 12.07 10.36 5.68
N ALA A 252 11.10 9.64 5.13
CA ALA A 252 11.34 8.42 4.34
C ALA A 252 12.22 8.74 3.12
N ALA A 253 11.94 9.83 2.40
CA ALA A 253 12.76 10.28 1.27
C ALA A 253 14.22 10.59 1.67
N ALA A 254 14.45 11.07 2.90
CA ALA A 254 15.81 11.26 3.42
C ALA A 254 16.54 9.91 3.63
N PHE A 255 15.85 8.87 4.12
CA PHE A 255 16.42 7.51 4.18
C PHE A 255 16.75 6.97 2.79
N ALA A 256 15.87 7.18 1.81
CA ALA A 256 16.07 6.73 0.44
C ALA A 256 17.32 7.31 -0.24
N LYS A 257 17.78 8.48 0.20
CA LYS A 257 18.99 9.14 -0.32
C LYS A 257 20.30 8.59 0.28
N LYS A 258 20.22 7.78 1.34
CA LYS A 258 21.40 7.16 1.95
C LYS A 258 21.93 6.08 1.04
N GLU A 259 23.24 6.08 0.81
CA GLU A 259 23.89 5.01 0.07
C GLU A 259 23.80 3.71 0.87
N SER A 260 23.36 2.66 0.21
CA SER A 260 23.36 1.32 0.79
C SER A 260 23.45 0.26 -0.30
N VAL A 261 24.24 -0.76 -0.03
CA VAL A 261 24.33 -1.96 -0.86
C VAL A 261 23.60 -3.07 -0.11
N PRO A 262 22.75 -3.84 -0.79
CA PRO A 262 22.10 -4.99 -0.17
C PRO A 262 23.12 -5.98 0.40
N GLU A 263 22.87 -6.52 1.59
CA GLU A 263 23.72 -7.53 2.22
C GLU A 263 23.73 -8.82 1.43
N ILE A 264 22.56 -9.19 0.90
CA ILE A 264 22.36 -10.38 0.07
C ILE A 264 21.87 -9.95 -1.32
N LEU A 265 22.50 -10.49 -2.34
CA LEU A 265 22.11 -10.27 -3.73
C LEU A 265 21.40 -11.52 -4.28
N VAL A 266 20.50 -11.33 -5.23
CA VAL A 266 19.87 -12.40 -5.99
C VAL A 266 20.17 -12.17 -7.46
N GLU A 267 20.78 -13.15 -8.12
CA GLU A 267 20.99 -13.07 -9.57
C GLU A 267 19.65 -12.93 -10.29
N TYR A 268 19.56 -11.92 -11.15
CA TYR A 268 18.32 -11.66 -11.90
C TYR A 268 18.01 -12.84 -12.82
N PRO A 269 16.90 -13.58 -12.63
CA PRO A 269 16.70 -14.87 -13.27
C PRO A 269 16.12 -14.80 -14.69
N ARG A 270 16.18 -13.63 -15.37
CA ARG A 270 15.59 -13.38 -16.69
C ARG A 270 15.99 -14.44 -17.72
N ASP A 271 17.30 -14.67 -17.87
CA ASP A 271 17.84 -15.60 -18.85
C ASP A 271 17.35 -17.04 -18.58
N ARG A 272 17.34 -17.43 -17.31
CA ARG A 272 16.86 -18.76 -16.88
C ARG A 272 15.37 -18.95 -17.19
N ILE A 273 14.57 -17.96 -16.92
CA ILE A 273 13.13 -18.02 -17.23
C ILE A 273 12.91 -18.03 -18.75
N ALA A 274 13.69 -17.25 -19.51
CA ALA A 274 13.65 -17.28 -20.97
C ALA A 274 14.06 -18.66 -21.54
N GLU A 275 15.02 -19.36 -20.92
CA GLU A 275 15.36 -20.76 -21.28
C GLU A 275 14.17 -21.71 -21.07
N TYR A 276 13.42 -21.57 -19.98
CA TYR A 276 12.23 -22.38 -19.75
C TYR A 276 11.13 -22.07 -20.80
N PHE A 277 10.92 -20.81 -21.13
CA PHE A 277 9.98 -20.44 -22.20
C PHE A 277 10.43 -20.98 -23.55
N ASN A 278 11.72 -20.95 -23.84
CA ASN A 278 12.29 -21.48 -25.07
C ASN A 278 12.05 -22.99 -25.22
N ALA A 279 12.11 -23.72 -24.12
CA ALA A 279 11.81 -25.15 -24.05
C ALA A 279 10.32 -25.45 -23.89
N GLN A 280 9.44 -24.46 -23.98
CA GLN A 280 7.98 -24.54 -23.76
C GLN A 280 7.59 -25.17 -22.41
N GLN A 281 8.41 -24.93 -21.38
CA GLN A 281 8.22 -25.43 -20.02
C GLN A 281 7.66 -24.31 -19.12
N GLN A 282 6.42 -23.89 -19.38
CA GLN A 282 5.76 -22.84 -18.62
C GLN A 282 5.71 -23.14 -17.13
N ASP A 283 5.39 -24.36 -16.75
CA ASP A 283 5.37 -24.85 -15.37
C ASP A 283 6.71 -24.64 -14.63
N LYS A 284 7.84 -24.77 -15.33
CA LYS A 284 9.15 -24.48 -14.73
C LYS A 284 9.44 -22.98 -14.62
N ALA A 285 8.97 -22.18 -15.58
CA ALA A 285 9.09 -20.73 -15.46
C ALA A 285 8.28 -20.22 -14.25
N ASP A 286 7.06 -20.72 -14.08
CA ASP A 286 6.18 -20.38 -12.95
C ASP A 286 6.77 -20.88 -11.61
N ALA A 287 7.33 -22.09 -11.59
CA ALA A 287 8.02 -22.63 -10.43
C ALA A 287 9.26 -21.78 -10.06
N CYS A 288 10.06 -21.35 -11.04
CA CYS A 288 11.21 -20.47 -10.81
C CYS A 288 10.76 -19.11 -10.22
N GLU A 289 9.69 -18.53 -10.75
CA GLU A 289 9.10 -17.29 -10.21
C GLU A 289 8.62 -17.50 -8.75
N ALA A 290 7.93 -18.60 -8.46
CA ALA A 290 7.49 -18.92 -7.11
C ALA A 290 8.66 -19.12 -6.14
N VAL A 291 9.75 -19.78 -6.56
CA VAL A 291 10.98 -19.91 -5.76
C VAL A 291 11.60 -18.55 -5.48
N LEU A 292 11.64 -17.65 -6.47
CA LEU A 292 12.13 -16.27 -6.30
C LEU A 292 11.32 -15.51 -5.26
N GLN A 293 10.00 -15.51 -5.41
CA GLN A 293 9.10 -14.79 -4.50
C GLN A 293 9.18 -15.34 -3.07
N ASN A 294 9.25 -16.65 -2.91
CA ASN A 294 9.45 -17.28 -1.61
C ASN A 294 10.81 -16.91 -1.01
N LEU A 295 11.87 -16.91 -1.82
CA LEU A 295 13.21 -16.51 -1.36
C LEU A 295 13.20 -15.08 -0.79
N PHE A 296 12.53 -14.13 -1.44
CA PHE A 296 12.46 -12.77 -0.91
C PHE A 296 11.71 -12.70 0.43
N MET A 297 10.65 -13.51 0.61
CA MET A 297 9.99 -13.63 1.92
C MET A 297 10.89 -14.27 2.98
N GLU A 298 11.73 -15.27 2.62
CA GLU A 298 12.70 -15.87 3.53
C GLU A 298 13.81 -14.89 3.92
N LEU A 299 14.32 -14.08 2.97
CA LEU A 299 15.29 -13.02 3.25
C LEU A 299 14.73 -11.92 4.16
N LEU A 300 13.47 -11.53 3.94
CA LEU A 300 12.76 -10.63 4.85
C LEU A 300 12.70 -11.22 6.26
N ASN A 301 12.30 -12.48 6.40
CA ASN A 301 12.22 -13.18 7.68
C ASN A 301 13.60 -13.39 8.33
N ALA A 302 14.65 -13.49 7.53
CA ALA A 302 16.03 -13.52 8.00
C ALA A 302 16.53 -12.14 8.45
N GLN A 303 15.73 -11.08 8.29
CA GLN A 303 16.08 -9.71 8.66
C GLN A 303 17.40 -9.24 8.05
N VAL A 304 17.58 -9.49 6.77
CA VAL A 304 18.71 -9.01 5.96
C VAL A 304 18.19 -8.15 4.82
N SER A 305 18.97 -7.15 4.43
CA SER A 305 18.65 -6.37 3.22
C SER A 305 19.04 -7.14 1.97
N PHE A 306 18.22 -7.05 0.93
CA PHE A 306 18.40 -7.81 -0.31
C PHE A 306 18.05 -6.97 -1.54
N GLY A 307 18.49 -7.44 -2.71
CA GLY A 307 18.19 -6.83 -4.00
C GLY A 307 18.69 -7.70 -5.15
N PHE A 308 18.34 -7.36 -6.39
CA PHE A 308 18.87 -8.05 -7.57
C PHE A 308 20.29 -7.65 -7.90
N THR A 309 20.99 -8.52 -8.63
CA THR A 309 22.23 -8.23 -9.34
C THR A 309 22.21 -8.83 -10.73
N GLU A 310 22.75 -8.09 -11.71
CA GLU A 310 23.01 -8.60 -13.06
C GLU A 310 24.39 -9.28 -13.17
N GLU A 311 25.26 -9.07 -12.18
CA GLU A 311 26.57 -9.72 -12.10
C GLU A 311 26.42 -11.13 -11.56
N LYS A 312 27.05 -12.11 -12.24
CA LYS A 312 27.00 -13.53 -11.87
C LYS A 312 28.13 -13.91 -10.93
N GLY A 313 27.89 -14.92 -10.08
CA GLY A 313 28.93 -15.59 -9.27
C GLY A 313 29.51 -14.80 -8.11
N LYS A 314 28.79 -13.80 -7.56
CA LYS A 314 29.21 -13.07 -6.35
C LYS A 314 29.15 -13.94 -5.10
N ASP A 315 30.00 -13.68 -4.11
CA ASP A 315 30.13 -14.46 -2.85
C ASP A 315 28.89 -14.36 -1.95
N ASN A 316 28.18 -13.22 -1.99
CA ASN A 316 26.97 -12.96 -1.22
C ASN A 316 25.69 -13.00 -2.09
N ALA A 317 25.74 -13.75 -3.21
CA ALA A 317 24.63 -13.85 -4.12
C ALA A 317 24.02 -15.26 -4.14
N LEU A 318 22.71 -15.27 -4.29
CA LEU A 318 21.89 -16.46 -4.50
C LEU A 318 21.36 -16.48 -5.94
N ARG A 319 21.19 -17.69 -6.47
CA ARG A 319 20.60 -17.95 -7.77
C ARG A 319 19.37 -18.83 -7.61
N VAL A 320 18.33 -18.54 -8.36
CA VAL A 320 17.08 -19.33 -8.35
C VAL A 320 16.89 -20.13 -9.63
N THR A 321 16.28 -21.29 -9.49
CA THR A 321 15.84 -22.17 -10.58
C THR A 321 14.45 -22.74 -10.22
N ALA A 322 13.82 -23.46 -11.13
CA ALA A 322 12.59 -24.18 -10.82
C ALA A 322 12.74 -25.22 -9.68
N ASP A 323 13.97 -25.70 -9.45
CA ASP A 323 14.26 -26.76 -8.48
C ASP A 323 14.74 -26.22 -7.11
N GLY A 324 14.86 -24.89 -6.94
CA GLY A 324 15.23 -24.25 -5.68
C GLY A 324 16.27 -23.17 -5.78
N VAL A 325 16.89 -22.88 -4.62
CA VAL A 325 17.86 -21.81 -4.38
C VAL A 325 19.27 -22.40 -4.34
N TYR A 326 20.23 -21.67 -4.91
CA TYR A 326 21.65 -22.08 -4.97
C TYR A 326 22.57 -20.89 -4.64
N GLU A 327 23.72 -21.15 -4.04
CA GLU A 327 24.80 -20.17 -3.99
C GLU A 327 25.27 -19.84 -5.41
N ALA A 328 25.32 -18.58 -5.77
CA ALA A 328 25.67 -18.16 -7.13
C ALA A 328 27.10 -18.53 -7.54
N LYS A 329 28.04 -18.51 -6.59
CA LYS A 329 29.48 -18.79 -6.83
C LYS A 329 29.81 -20.28 -6.89
N THR A 330 29.23 -21.07 -5.99
CA THR A 330 29.64 -22.48 -5.78
C THR A 330 28.70 -23.47 -6.43
N ASP A 331 27.52 -23.02 -6.85
CA ASP A 331 26.40 -23.83 -7.35
C ASP A 331 25.85 -24.84 -6.31
N LYS A 332 26.17 -24.64 -5.03
CA LYS A 332 25.67 -25.47 -3.95
C LYS A 332 24.24 -25.13 -3.63
N LYS A 333 23.38 -26.13 -3.54
CA LYS A 333 21.98 -25.95 -3.17
C LYS A 333 21.85 -25.44 -1.73
N VAL A 334 21.03 -24.39 -1.54
CA VAL A 334 20.71 -23.81 -0.23
C VAL A 334 19.34 -24.34 0.19
N THR A 335 19.31 -25.13 1.25
CA THR A 335 18.08 -25.73 1.79
C THR A 335 17.53 -24.99 3.01
N ASP A 336 18.35 -24.14 3.63
CA ASP A 336 17.99 -23.28 4.75
C ASP A 336 18.60 -21.89 4.51
N VAL A 337 17.77 -20.99 4.00
CA VAL A 337 18.17 -19.62 3.67
C VAL A 337 18.53 -18.83 4.93
N ALA A 338 17.81 -19.05 6.04
CA ALA A 338 18.08 -18.34 7.28
C ALA A 338 19.44 -18.72 7.87
N ALA A 339 19.77 -20.02 7.90
CA ALA A 339 21.10 -20.50 8.32
C ALA A 339 22.20 -19.95 7.40
N TRP A 340 21.98 -19.98 6.09
CA TRP A 340 22.95 -19.43 5.13
C TRP A 340 23.17 -17.92 5.34
N CYS A 341 22.11 -17.14 5.57
CA CYS A 341 22.22 -15.72 5.87
C CYS A 341 23.00 -15.46 7.17
N ASN A 342 22.82 -16.30 8.20
CA ASN A 342 23.55 -16.18 9.47
C ASN A 342 25.05 -16.36 9.31
N GLU A 343 25.49 -17.17 8.35
CA GLU A 343 26.93 -17.36 8.02
C GLU A 343 27.49 -16.16 7.24
N LYS A 344 26.67 -15.46 6.44
CA LYS A 344 27.12 -14.39 5.54
C LYS A 344 27.00 -12.99 6.13
N VAL A 345 26.05 -12.77 7.04
CA VAL A 345 25.68 -11.42 7.52
C VAL A 345 25.78 -11.33 9.03
N ALA A 346 26.62 -10.42 9.51
CA ALA A 346 26.67 -10.02 10.91
C ALA A 346 25.64 -8.88 11.15
N ARG A 347 24.47 -9.22 11.70
CA ARG A 347 23.40 -8.24 11.96
C ARG A 347 23.81 -7.27 13.05
N THR A 348 23.69 -5.98 12.77
CA THR A 348 23.86 -4.90 13.76
C THR A 348 22.55 -4.53 14.44
N VAL A 349 21.43 -4.84 13.79
CA VAL A 349 20.08 -4.69 14.32
C VAL A 349 19.31 -5.98 14.08
N SER A 350 18.59 -6.45 15.11
CA SER A 350 17.70 -7.60 14.98
C SER A 350 16.50 -7.46 15.92
N VAL A 351 15.37 -8.04 15.51
CA VAL A 351 14.13 -8.10 16.27
C VAL A 351 13.84 -9.54 16.61
N LEU A 352 13.75 -9.85 17.89
CA LEU A 352 13.51 -11.19 18.39
C LEU A 352 12.13 -11.30 19.02
N GLU A 353 11.46 -12.39 18.77
CA GLU A 353 10.22 -12.80 19.45
C GLU A 353 10.43 -14.16 20.08
N LYS A 354 10.30 -14.26 21.38
CA LYS A 354 10.53 -15.51 22.14
C LYS A 354 11.92 -16.14 21.86
N GLY A 355 12.92 -15.29 21.73
CA GLY A 355 14.32 -15.71 21.53
C GLY A 355 14.72 -16.11 20.10
N ALA A 356 13.83 -16.00 19.12
CA ALA A 356 14.10 -16.24 17.71
C ALA A 356 13.83 -14.98 16.88
N LEU A 357 14.40 -14.89 15.66
CA LEU A 357 14.09 -13.77 14.76
C LEU A 357 12.57 -13.69 14.51
N ALA A 358 12.02 -12.52 14.76
CA ALA A 358 10.59 -12.26 14.58
C ALA A 358 10.23 -12.37 13.09
N LYS A 359 9.34 -13.30 12.74
CA LYS A 359 8.89 -13.46 11.35
C LYS A 359 8.04 -12.29 10.89
N GLY A 360 8.11 -11.97 9.59
CA GLY A 360 7.38 -10.84 9.02
C GLY A 360 7.89 -9.48 9.50
N VAL A 361 9.15 -9.40 9.94
CA VAL A 361 9.78 -8.13 10.30
C VAL A 361 10.92 -7.85 9.32
N PHE A 362 10.81 -6.75 8.60
CA PHE A 362 11.87 -6.24 7.73
C PHE A 362 12.81 -5.34 8.53
N VAL A 363 14.11 -5.50 8.30
CA VAL A 363 15.15 -4.65 8.90
C VAL A 363 16.09 -4.14 7.82
N LYS A 364 16.33 -2.84 7.79
CA LYS A 364 17.34 -2.19 6.97
C LYS A 364 18.25 -1.34 7.82
N THR A 365 19.55 -1.57 7.74
CA THR A 365 20.57 -0.79 8.44
C THR A 365 21.37 0.08 7.47
N TYR A 366 21.88 1.20 7.95
CA TYR A 366 22.68 2.14 7.18
C TYR A 366 24.04 2.37 7.86
N ALA A 367 25.04 2.78 7.07
CA ALA A 367 26.41 2.98 7.54
C ALA A 367 26.54 4.02 8.68
N ASP A 368 25.60 4.96 8.76
CA ASP A 368 25.55 5.97 9.84
C ASP A 368 24.92 5.45 11.15
N GLY A 369 24.59 4.17 11.22
CA GLY A 369 23.98 3.51 12.37
C GLY A 369 22.49 3.81 12.55
N THR A 370 21.84 4.44 11.55
CA THR A 370 20.38 4.51 11.49
C THR A 370 19.80 3.23 10.89
N PHE A 371 18.51 3.00 11.11
CA PHE A 371 17.83 1.81 10.60
C PHE A 371 16.34 2.04 10.44
N ILE A 372 15.72 1.14 9.68
CA ILE A 372 14.28 0.99 9.53
C ILE A 372 13.93 -0.41 10.00
N ILE A 373 13.00 -0.53 10.94
CA ILE A 373 12.32 -1.77 11.31
C ILE A 373 10.87 -1.61 10.88
N ALA A 374 10.33 -2.55 10.09
CA ALA A 374 8.95 -2.51 9.64
C ALA A 374 8.24 -3.84 9.91
N ASP A 375 7.11 -3.80 10.58
CA ASP A 375 6.23 -4.95 10.66
C ASP A 375 5.53 -5.17 9.32
N CYS A 376 5.79 -6.29 8.69
CA CYS A 376 5.28 -6.70 7.38
C CYS A 376 4.21 -7.79 7.49
N THR A 377 3.73 -8.10 8.71
CA THR A 377 2.61 -9.02 8.88
C THR A 377 1.31 -8.38 8.41
N GLU A 378 0.43 -9.18 7.84
CA GLU A 378 -0.92 -8.76 7.44
C GLU A 378 -1.99 -9.23 8.46
N GLU A 379 -1.55 -9.84 9.57
CA GLU A 379 -2.44 -10.24 10.66
C GLU A 379 -2.91 -9.01 11.46
N GLU A 380 -4.21 -8.84 11.51
CA GLU A 380 -4.85 -7.72 12.19
C GLU A 380 -4.83 -7.85 13.70
N GLY A 381 -4.65 -6.73 14.40
CA GLY A 381 -4.85 -6.60 15.83
C GLY A 381 -3.87 -7.35 16.72
N LYS A 382 -2.89 -8.05 16.16
CA LYS A 382 -1.96 -8.87 16.92
C LYS A 382 -0.70 -8.09 17.29
N LYS A 383 -0.71 -7.55 18.49
CA LYS A 383 0.49 -6.99 19.12
C LYS A 383 1.47 -8.09 19.46
N ARG A 384 2.76 -7.82 19.31
CA ARG A 384 3.85 -8.76 19.60
C ARG A 384 4.83 -8.16 20.60
N GLU A 385 5.12 -8.87 21.69
CA GLU A 385 6.24 -8.52 22.57
C GLU A 385 7.54 -8.95 21.91
N VAL A 386 8.45 -8.00 21.73
CA VAL A 386 9.72 -8.21 21.02
C VAL A 386 10.90 -7.63 21.78
N GLU A 387 12.06 -8.23 21.56
CA GLU A 387 13.36 -7.67 21.94
C GLU A 387 14.03 -7.10 20.68
N ILE A 388 14.38 -5.83 20.69
CA ILE A 388 15.14 -5.18 19.61
C ILE A 388 16.58 -5.04 20.08
N HIS A 389 17.48 -5.75 19.43
CA HIS A 389 18.91 -5.64 19.64
C HIS A 389 19.46 -4.62 18.64
N ALA A 390 19.91 -3.48 19.10
CA ALA A 390 20.44 -2.42 18.24
C ALA A 390 21.53 -1.61 18.96
N ASN A 391 22.62 -1.33 18.24
CA ASN A 391 23.73 -0.50 18.75
C ASN A 391 24.31 -0.99 20.10
N GLY A 392 24.35 -2.31 20.32
CA GLY A 392 24.84 -2.93 21.56
C GLY A 392 23.90 -2.86 22.75
N LYS A 393 22.66 -2.41 22.55
CA LYS A 393 21.60 -2.36 23.56
C LYS A 393 20.46 -3.29 23.19
N ILE A 394 19.67 -3.66 24.23
CA ILE A 394 18.45 -4.46 24.09
C ILE A 394 17.28 -3.60 24.56
N TYR A 395 16.28 -3.46 23.68
CA TYR A 395 15.04 -2.75 23.96
C TYR A 395 13.88 -3.74 23.98
N ASN A 396 13.21 -3.87 25.12
CA ASN A 396 11.98 -4.65 25.24
C ASN A 396 10.79 -3.74 24.93
N THR A 397 10.04 -4.08 23.89
CA THR A 397 8.93 -3.24 23.43
C THR A 397 7.80 -4.09 22.83
N VAL A 398 6.70 -3.42 22.51
CA VAL A 398 5.58 -4.00 21.79
C VAL A 398 5.63 -3.51 20.35
N LEU A 399 5.62 -4.43 19.42
CA LEU A 399 5.51 -4.14 17.99
C LEU A 399 4.04 -4.28 17.57
N TYR A 400 3.49 -3.21 17.02
CA TYR A 400 2.12 -3.16 16.54
C TYR A 400 2.03 -3.56 15.07
N PRO A 401 0.87 -4.05 14.61
CA PRO A 401 0.68 -4.38 13.21
C PRO A 401 1.05 -3.21 12.29
N ARG A 402 1.85 -3.49 11.28
CA ARG A 402 2.30 -2.53 10.26
C ARG A 402 3.07 -1.32 10.80
N GLN A 403 3.53 -1.39 12.04
CA GLN A 403 4.34 -0.32 12.64
C GLN A 403 5.71 -0.23 11.98
N VAL A 404 6.18 0.99 11.86
CA VAL A 404 7.57 1.30 11.52
C VAL A 404 8.24 1.89 12.74
N LEU A 405 9.41 1.38 13.08
CA LEU A 405 10.28 1.92 14.12
C LEU A 405 11.61 2.36 13.50
N LEU A 406 12.02 3.54 13.86
CA LEU A 406 13.32 4.13 13.53
C LEU A 406 14.19 4.17 14.79
N LYS A 407 15.45 4.55 14.63
CA LYS A 407 16.38 4.63 15.76
C LYS A 407 15.88 5.58 16.87
N GLU A 408 15.30 6.70 16.50
CA GLU A 408 14.73 7.69 17.41
C GLU A 408 13.49 7.22 18.18
N ASP A 409 12.80 6.20 17.67
CA ASP A 409 11.62 5.61 18.32
C ASP A 409 12.01 4.64 19.44
N LEU A 410 13.27 4.20 19.49
CA LEU A 410 13.79 3.34 20.54
C LEU A 410 14.33 4.17 21.70
N THR A 411 13.59 4.20 22.78
CA THR A 411 13.94 4.94 23.98
C THR A 411 14.39 4.00 25.09
N ASP A 412 15.34 4.44 25.92
CA ASP A 412 15.72 3.78 27.16
C ASP A 412 14.77 4.15 28.32
N LEU A 413 13.70 4.88 28.03
CA LEU A 413 12.78 5.40 29.03
C LEU A 413 11.96 4.24 29.63
N LYS A 414 11.87 4.24 30.96
CA LYS A 414 11.04 3.28 31.67
C LYS A 414 9.57 3.64 31.49
N ALA A 415 8.83 2.76 30.85
CA ALA A 415 7.40 2.91 30.74
C ALA A 415 6.72 2.61 32.10
N GLU A 416 5.91 3.54 32.57
CA GLU A 416 5.06 3.40 33.74
C GLU A 416 3.61 3.38 33.27
N LYS A 417 2.91 2.28 33.53
CA LYS A 417 1.53 2.12 33.12
C LYS A 417 0.64 2.96 34.03
N ALA A 418 -0.19 3.81 33.44
CA ALA A 418 -1.23 4.51 34.20
C ALA A 418 -2.34 3.52 34.61
N GLU A 419 -3.01 3.78 35.71
CA GLU A 419 -4.29 3.16 35.98
C GLU A 419 -5.24 3.47 34.82
N ASN A 420 -5.98 2.46 34.36
CA ASN A 420 -6.93 2.67 33.27
C ASN A 420 -8.04 3.62 33.73
N PRO A 421 -8.06 4.89 33.25
CA PRO A 421 -9.09 5.82 33.64
C PRO A 421 -10.44 5.42 33.00
N THR A 422 -11.53 5.78 33.66
CA THR A 422 -12.83 5.82 33.02
C THR A 422 -12.96 7.15 32.29
N PHE A 423 -13.14 7.12 30.99
CA PHE A 423 -13.33 8.31 30.19
C PHE A 423 -14.79 8.75 30.19
N SER A 424 -15.04 10.04 30.31
CA SER A 424 -16.25 10.65 29.80
C SER A 424 -16.18 10.70 28.27
N VAL A 425 -17.27 10.38 27.60
CA VAL A 425 -17.33 10.27 26.15
C VAL A 425 -18.39 11.21 25.59
N SER A 426 -18.01 12.05 24.65
CA SER A 426 -18.95 12.99 24.00
C SER A 426 -18.78 12.99 22.49
N TYR A 427 -19.87 12.85 21.74
CA TYR A 427 -19.92 12.92 20.28
C TYR A 427 -21.32 13.30 19.81
N LYS A 428 -21.44 13.85 18.60
CA LYS A 428 -22.71 14.32 18.08
C LYS A 428 -23.61 13.17 17.61
N ASN A 429 -23.08 12.29 16.77
CA ASN A 429 -23.84 11.22 16.13
C ASN A 429 -23.18 9.86 16.33
N GLY A 430 -23.99 8.88 16.69
CA GLY A 430 -23.66 7.46 16.54
C GLY A 430 -23.90 7.02 15.09
N VAL A 431 -23.37 5.86 14.75
CA VAL A 431 -23.40 5.35 13.38
C VAL A 431 -23.58 3.84 13.38
N LEU A 432 -24.50 3.36 12.53
CA LEU A 432 -24.63 1.94 12.18
C LEU A 432 -24.46 1.79 10.68
N ARG A 433 -23.64 0.86 10.25
CA ARG A 433 -23.44 0.49 8.86
C ARG A 433 -24.04 -0.88 8.60
N PRO A 434 -25.20 -0.94 7.90
CA PRO A 434 -25.79 -2.19 7.48
C PRO A 434 -24.98 -2.87 6.37
N TYR A 435 -24.91 -4.18 6.43
CA TYR A 435 -24.48 -5.04 5.33
C TYR A 435 -25.68 -5.44 4.49
N LEU A 436 -25.69 -5.16 3.22
CA LEU A 436 -26.83 -5.43 2.34
C LEU A 436 -26.58 -6.52 1.28
N TRP A 437 -25.73 -7.50 1.60
CA TRP A 437 -25.60 -8.72 0.78
C TRP A 437 -26.88 -9.55 0.78
N GLU A 438 -27.59 -9.49 1.87
CA GLU A 438 -28.87 -10.09 2.21
C GLU A 438 -29.60 -9.13 3.16
N PRO A 439 -30.89 -9.34 3.47
CA PRO A 439 -31.58 -8.49 4.43
C PRO A 439 -30.80 -8.37 5.74
N PHE A 440 -30.56 -7.14 6.17
CA PHE A 440 -29.82 -6.83 7.38
C PHE A 440 -30.77 -6.62 8.54
N THR A 441 -30.69 -7.49 9.55
CA THR A 441 -31.50 -7.40 10.76
C THR A 441 -30.71 -6.74 11.88
N PHE A 442 -31.33 -5.76 12.55
CA PHE A 442 -30.75 -5.08 13.70
C PHE A 442 -31.77 -4.86 14.81
N GLU A 443 -31.29 -4.76 16.04
CA GLU A 443 -32.07 -4.58 17.25
C GLU A 443 -31.98 -3.14 17.74
N VAL A 444 -33.11 -2.55 18.09
CA VAL A 444 -33.20 -1.24 18.74
C VAL A 444 -33.64 -1.45 20.18
N LYS A 445 -32.76 -1.17 21.13
CA LYS A 445 -33.03 -1.37 22.56
C LYS A 445 -33.81 -0.24 23.18
N ASP A 446 -33.60 0.99 22.68
CA ASP A 446 -34.28 2.20 23.08
C ASP A 446 -34.74 2.94 21.84
N GLU A 447 -35.96 3.52 21.87
CA GLU A 447 -36.45 4.34 20.77
C GLU A 447 -35.48 5.50 20.47
N VAL A 448 -35.11 5.67 19.22
CA VAL A 448 -34.15 6.70 18.77
C VAL A 448 -34.63 7.37 17.47
N SER A 449 -34.18 8.60 17.27
CA SER A 449 -34.32 9.29 15.98
C SER A 449 -33.04 9.12 15.17
N ALA A 450 -33.18 8.74 13.91
CA ALA A 450 -32.07 8.53 12.98
C ALA A 450 -32.36 9.11 11.61
N LYS A 451 -31.30 9.42 10.85
CA LYS A 451 -31.35 9.66 9.40
C LYS A 451 -30.67 8.50 8.69
N ILE A 452 -31.22 8.13 7.54
CA ILE A 452 -30.69 7.06 6.70
C ILE A 452 -30.09 7.70 5.44
N TYR A 453 -28.80 7.44 5.24
CA TYR A 453 -28.03 7.93 4.10
C TYR A 453 -27.89 6.80 3.10
N VAL A 454 -28.32 7.03 1.86
CA VAL A 454 -28.31 6.03 0.79
C VAL A 454 -27.41 6.52 -0.33
N ARG A 455 -26.44 5.68 -0.73
CA ARG A 455 -25.48 6.02 -1.77
C ARG A 455 -26.17 6.17 -3.13
N THR A 456 -25.77 7.19 -3.89
CA THR A 456 -26.36 7.53 -5.19
C THR A 456 -25.68 6.86 -6.38
N TYR A 457 -24.38 6.50 -6.24
CA TYR A 457 -23.62 5.88 -7.33
C TYR A 457 -22.85 4.64 -6.87
N PRO A 458 -22.85 3.52 -7.64
CA PRO A 458 -23.75 3.29 -8.76
C PRO A 458 -25.21 3.38 -8.31
N LYS A 459 -26.12 3.63 -9.27
CA LYS A 459 -27.55 3.76 -8.97
C LYS A 459 -28.03 2.58 -8.14
N GLN A 460 -28.41 2.89 -6.90
CA GLN A 460 -28.87 1.87 -5.97
C GLN A 460 -30.32 1.49 -6.27
N LYS A 461 -30.66 0.26 -5.96
CA LYS A 461 -32.03 -0.22 -5.91
C LYS A 461 -32.73 0.43 -4.72
N GLU A 462 -34.05 0.48 -4.77
CA GLU A 462 -34.86 0.99 -3.67
C GLU A 462 -34.56 0.20 -2.39
N LEU A 463 -34.28 0.91 -1.31
CA LEU A 463 -34.08 0.31 0.01
C LEU A 463 -35.37 0.36 0.81
N LEU A 464 -35.63 -0.72 1.53
CA LEU A 464 -36.80 -0.89 2.37
C LEU A 464 -36.38 -0.99 3.84
N LEU A 465 -37.04 -0.24 4.71
CA LEU A 465 -36.99 -0.44 6.17
C LEU A 465 -38.31 -1.07 6.61
N ASP A 466 -38.25 -2.24 7.19
CA ASP A 466 -39.43 -3.04 7.60
C ASP A 466 -40.44 -3.21 6.47
N GLY A 467 -39.94 -3.47 5.27
CA GLY A 467 -40.76 -3.65 4.07
C GLY A 467 -41.33 -2.36 3.47
N LYS A 468 -41.02 -1.18 4.00
CA LYS A 468 -41.48 0.12 3.49
C LYS A 468 -40.35 0.86 2.80
N PRO A 469 -40.59 1.45 1.62
CA PRO A 469 -39.57 2.25 0.92
C PRO A 469 -39.03 3.40 1.77
N ILE A 470 -37.72 3.59 1.72
CA ILE A 470 -37.06 4.73 2.37
C ILE A 470 -37.05 5.87 1.38
N ALA A 471 -37.91 6.88 1.64
CA ALA A 471 -37.90 8.12 0.88
C ALA A 471 -36.61 8.92 1.20
N THR A 472 -35.90 9.32 0.17
CA THR A 472 -34.69 10.16 0.30
C THR A 472 -34.84 11.41 -0.55
N ASP A 473 -34.46 12.57 -0.01
CA ASP A 473 -34.45 13.82 -0.73
C ASP A 473 -33.21 13.91 -1.64
N GLU A 474 -33.34 14.66 -2.75
CA GLU A 474 -32.24 14.95 -3.67
C GLU A 474 -31.24 15.99 -3.15
N GLY A 475 -31.45 16.48 -1.93
CA GLY A 475 -30.55 17.40 -1.26
C GLY A 475 -29.22 16.79 -0.86
N SER A 476 -28.25 17.65 -0.55
CA SER A 476 -26.94 17.22 -0.03
C SER A 476 -27.08 16.49 1.30
N ALA A 477 -26.30 15.45 1.49
CA ALA A 477 -26.40 14.60 2.66
C ALA A 477 -25.80 15.20 3.94
N GLU A 478 -25.22 16.40 3.91
CA GLU A 478 -24.53 17.05 5.05
C GLU A 478 -23.49 16.17 5.75
N LEU A 479 -22.84 15.27 4.99
CA LEU A 479 -21.77 14.40 5.50
C LEU A 479 -20.43 15.13 5.58
N GLY A 480 -20.27 16.14 4.75
CA GLY A 480 -19.01 16.87 4.61
C GLY A 480 -17.92 16.08 3.85
N ASN A 481 -16.74 16.67 3.76
CA ASN A 481 -15.55 16.06 3.15
C ASN A 481 -15.76 15.53 1.71
N GLY A 482 -16.64 16.17 0.92
CA GLY A 482 -16.92 15.74 -0.46
C GLY A 482 -17.85 14.53 -0.60
N LEU A 483 -18.42 14.04 0.49
CA LEU A 483 -19.34 12.90 0.48
C LEU A 483 -20.78 13.29 0.18
N ASP A 484 -21.12 14.57 0.29
CA ASP A 484 -22.49 15.08 0.16
C ASP A 484 -23.14 14.74 -1.18
N ASN A 485 -22.37 14.71 -2.26
CA ASN A 485 -22.83 14.36 -3.59
C ASN A 485 -22.93 12.84 -3.84
N LEU A 486 -22.44 12.02 -2.91
CA LEU A 486 -22.43 10.57 -3.03
C LEU A 486 -23.61 9.90 -2.30
N TYR A 487 -24.31 10.63 -1.45
CA TYR A 487 -25.43 10.14 -0.66
C TYR A 487 -26.65 11.04 -0.77
N LYS A 488 -27.82 10.41 -0.74
CA LYS A 488 -29.11 11.04 -0.47
C LYS A 488 -29.50 10.74 0.97
N VAL A 489 -30.20 11.63 1.62
CA VAL A 489 -30.60 11.48 3.02
C VAL A 489 -32.10 11.38 3.18
N SER A 490 -32.58 10.54 4.08
CA SER A 490 -33.98 10.48 4.48
C SER A 490 -34.36 11.67 5.37
N ALA A 491 -35.68 11.98 5.46
CA ALA A 491 -36.20 12.68 6.61
C ALA A 491 -35.86 11.90 7.91
N PRO A 492 -35.87 12.55 9.09
CA PRO A 492 -35.70 11.83 10.35
C PRO A 492 -36.69 10.68 10.47
N VAL A 493 -36.20 9.50 10.81
CA VAL A 493 -36.99 8.27 11.00
C VAL A 493 -36.92 7.91 12.47
N THR A 494 -38.06 7.64 13.10
CA THR A 494 -38.12 7.07 14.44
C THR A 494 -37.96 5.57 14.34
N LEU A 495 -36.88 5.05 14.93
CA LEU A 495 -36.64 3.62 15.13
C LEU A 495 -37.20 3.23 16.50
N SER A 496 -38.32 2.53 16.49
CA SER A 496 -38.97 2.07 17.72
C SER A 496 -38.18 0.93 18.35
N LYS A 497 -38.39 0.67 19.64
CA LYS A 497 -37.81 -0.49 20.30
C LYS A 497 -38.28 -1.79 19.63
N GLY A 498 -37.34 -2.66 19.29
CA GLY A 498 -37.61 -3.96 18.65
C GLY A 498 -36.63 -4.30 17.53
N THR A 499 -36.97 -5.34 16.82
CA THR A 499 -36.21 -5.82 15.65
C THR A 499 -36.63 -5.08 14.40
N HIS A 500 -35.64 -4.60 13.63
CA HIS A 500 -35.83 -3.94 12.34
C HIS A 500 -35.11 -4.69 11.25
N VAL A 501 -35.61 -4.59 10.02
CA VAL A 501 -35.02 -5.21 8.83
C VAL A 501 -34.82 -4.16 7.74
N LEU A 502 -33.57 -4.00 7.32
CA LEU A 502 -33.21 -3.22 6.14
C LEU A 502 -32.91 -4.16 4.98
N SER A 503 -33.50 -3.93 3.82
CA SER A 503 -33.30 -4.76 2.63
C SER A 503 -33.33 -3.93 1.35
N ALA A 504 -32.79 -4.51 0.26
CA ALA A 504 -33.05 -4.00 -1.08
C ALA A 504 -34.39 -4.57 -1.59
N ALA A 505 -35.12 -3.82 -2.40
CA ALA A 505 -36.45 -4.20 -2.88
C ALA A 505 -36.49 -5.53 -3.65
N ASP A 506 -35.38 -5.94 -4.27
CA ASP A 506 -35.22 -7.22 -4.96
C ASP A 506 -34.42 -8.27 -4.18
N GLY A 507 -34.23 -8.07 -2.88
CA GLY A 507 -33.61 -9.01 -1.96
C GLY A 507 -32.09 -9.04 -1.96
N LYS A 508 -31.40 -8.41 -2.93
CA LYS A 508 -29.92 -8.36 -2.98
C LYS A 508 -29.46 -6.99 -3.43
N SER A 509 -28.47 -6.45 -2.75
CA SER A 509 -27.77 -5.25 -3.21
C SER A 509 -26.34 -5.59 -3.66
N GLU A 510 -25.81 -4.84 -4.61
CA GLU A 510 -24.41 -4.97 -5.00
C GLU A 510 -23.53 -4.10 -4.11
N GLU A 511 -23.02 -4.64 -3.05
CA GLU A 511 -21.99 -3.98 -2.23
C GLU A 511 -20.59 -4.17 -2.82
N ARG A 512 -20.39 -3.75 -4.06
CA ARG A 512 -19.10 -3.88 -4.74
C ARG A 512 -18.19 -2.67 -4.54
N LEU A 513 -18.58 -1.72 -3.69
CA LEU A 513 -17.87 -0.46 -3.54
C LEU A 513 -17.44 -0.25 -2.10
N TYR A 514 -16.34 0.45 -1.97
CA TYR A 514 -15.66 0.75 -0.72
C TYR A 514 -16.49 1.56 0.27
N LEU A 515 -17.35 2.44 -0.22
CA LEU A 515 -18.28 3.18 0.63
C LEU A 515 -19.54 2.36 0.88
N PRO A 516 -20.08 2.38 2.10
CA PRO A 516 -21.30 1.66 2.42
C PRO A 516 -22.47 2.12 1.53
N ILE A 517 -23.33 1.20 1.15
CA ILE A 517 -24.56 1.51 0.41
C ILE A 517 -25.50 2.32 1.27
N CYS A 518 -25.52 2.03 2.56
CA CYS A 518 -26.40 2.67 3.52
C CYS A 518 -25.65 2.97 4.81
N ILE A 519 -25.93 4.11 5.41
CA ILE A 519 -25.45 4.52 6.71
C ILE A 519 -26.65 4.98 7.54
N ILE A 520 -26.79 4.53 8.76
CA ILE A 520 -27.79 5.03 9.71
C ILE A 520 -27.06 5.85 10.77
N MET A 521 -27.41 7.11 10.93
CA MET A 521 -26.80 8.01 11.91
C MET A 521 -27.86 8.73 12.73
N GLY A 522 -27.54 8.95 14.00
CA GLY A 522 -28.44 9.66 14.90
C GLY A 522 -27.90 9.77 16.32
N ASP A 523 -28.74 10.24 17.21
CA ASP A 523 -28.40 10.40 18.63
C ASP A 523 -28.50 9.05 19.39
N PHE A 524 -27.63 8.12 19.01
CA PHE A 524 -27.58 6.79 19.57
C PHE A 524 -26.16 6.26 19.64
N GLU A 525 -25.97 5.11 20.28
CA GLU A 525 -24.80 4.27 20.20
C GLU A 525 -25.16 2.99 19.44
N SER A 526 -24.23 2.48 18.63
CA SER A 526 -24.37 1.18 18.01
C SER A 526 -23.18 0.25 18.38
N GLU A 527 -23.48 -1.02 18.52
CA GLU A 527 -22.47 -2.05 18.63
C GLU A 527 -22.96 -3.29 17.90
N LYS A 528 -22.17 -3.78 16.94
CA LYS A 528 -22.60 -4.84 16.02
C LYS A 528 -23.93 -4.45 15.35
N ASN A 529 -24.99 -5.23 15.57
CA ASN A 529 -26.32 -5.03 15.02
C ASN A 529 -27.30 -4.44 16.04
N GLU A 530 -26.82 -3.79 17.10
CA GLU A 530 -27.66 -3.21 18.13
C GLU A 530 -27.54 -1.68 18.15
N ILE A 531 -28.67 -1.01 18.27
CA ILE A 531 -28.78 0.42 18.55
C ILE A 531 -29.35 0.60 19.95
N ARG A 532 -28.73 1.46 20.72
CA ARG A 532 -29.16 1.79 22.09
C ARG A 532 -28.93 3.27 22.40
N LYS A 533 -29.44 3.74 23.52
CA LYS A 533 -29.18 5.08 24.01
C LYS A 533 -27.67 5.33 24.12
N LYS A 534 -27.25 6.50 23.72
CA LYS A 534 -25.85 6.94 23.73
C LYS A 534 -25.25 6.81 25.13
N LYS A 535 -24.08 6.22 25.23
CA LYS A 535 -23.32 6.21 26.46
C LYS A 535 -22.49 7.49 26.62
N THR A 536 -22.28 7.86 27.87
CA THR A 536 -21.51 9.04 28.24
C THR A 536 -20.16 8.68 28.86
N GLU A 537 -19.90 7.39 29.06
CA GLU A 537 -18.68 6.87 29.68
C GLU A 537 -18.18 5.63 28.94
N GLY A 538 -16.86 5.46 28.89
CA GLY A 538 -16.19 4.30 28.32
C GLY A 538 -14.89 4.67 27.62
N ASN A 539 -14.23 3.69 27.04
CA ASN A 539 -12.97 3.87 26.33
C ASN A 539 -13.08 3.68 24.81
N SER A 540 -14.30 3.47 24.31
CA SER A 540 -14.56 3.32 22.87
C SER A 540 -15.98 3.75 22.51
N ALA A 541 -16.18 4.22 21.29
CA ALA A 541 -17.47 4.61 20.74
C ALA A 541 -17.54 4.42 19.22
N PHE A 542 -18.74 4.12 18.72
CA PHE A 542 -19.03 4.18 17.29
C PHE A 542 -19.66 5.55 16.98
N PHE A 543 -18.89 6.42 16.34
CA PHE A 543 -19.30 7.79 16.08
C PHE A 543 -19.01 8.21 14.63
N TYR A 544 -19.63 9.29 14.22
CA TYR A 544 -19.35 10.00 12.98
C TYR A 544 -18.92 11.45 13.29
N GLY A 545 -17.83 11.91 12.65
CA GLY A 545 -17.26 13.22 12.88
C GLY A 545 -16.22 13.21 13.99
N THR A 546 -16.47 13.90 15.08
CA THR A 546 -15.54 14.05 16.21
C THR A 546 -16.11 13.43 17.48
N CYS A 547 -15.26 12.70 18.20
CA CYS A 547 -15.53 12.15 19.52
C CYS A 547 -14.42 12.58 20.48
N THR A 548 -14.77 13.03 21.69
CA THR A 548 -13.83 13.40 22.73
C THR A 548 -13.92 12.41 23.88
N PHE A 549 -12.76 11.87 24.26
CA PHE A 549 -12.56 11.03 25.45
C PHE A 549 -11.81 11.85 26.50
N GLU A 550 -12.41 12.13 27.64
CA GLU A 550 -11.82 12.94 28.69
C GLU A 550 -11.63 12.16 29.99
N ALA A 551 -10.47 12.31 30.63
CA ALA A 551 -10.21 11.77 31.94
C ALA A 551 -9.20 12.60 32.72
N LYS A 552 -9.29 12.58 34.05
CA LYS A 552 -8.24 13.08 34.94
C LYS A 552 -7.24 11.95 35.20
N ILE A 553 -5.98 12.22 34.98
CA ILE A 553 -4.90 11.24 35.10
C ILE A 553 -3.77 11.83 35.93
N LYS A 554 -3.30 11.09 36.91
CA LYS A 554 -2.09 11.45 37.66
C LYS A 554 -0.87 11.19 36.78
N VAL A 555 -0.16 12.25 36.41
CA VAL A 555 1.10 12.15 35.68
C VAL A 555 2.21 11.79 36.67
N PRO A 556 3.02 10.77 36.44
CA PRO A 556 4.12 10.40 37.30
C PRO A 556 5.23 11.49 37.35
N ASP A 557 5.96 11.54 38.45
CA ASP A 557 7.12 12.42 38.57
C ASP A 557 8.19 12.06 37.52
N GLY A 558 8.71 13.04 36.83
CA GLY A 558 9.73 12.89 35.79
C GLY A 558 9.21 12.38 34.45
N ALA A 559 7.92 12.25 34.26
CA ALA A 559 7.34 11.85 32.98
C ALA A 559 7.64 12.90 31.89
N LYS A 560 8.07 12.42 30.72
CA LYS A 560 8.41 13.22 29.54
C LYS A 560 7.42 13.04 28.40
N THR A 561 6.80 11.85 28.31
CA THR A 561 5.83 11.53 27.26
C THR A 561 4.60 10.85 27.85
N VAL A 562 3.46 11.03 27.19
CA VAL A 562 2.28 10.19 27.37
C VAL A 562 2.18 9.24 26.17
N ARG A 563 2.03 7.96 26.46
CA ARG A 563 1.81 6.90 25.48
C ARG A 563 0.40 6.38 25.60
N PHE A 564 -0.25 6.14 24.47
CA PHE A 564 -1.59 5.55 24.43
C PHE A 564 -1.80 4.77 23.15
N GLU A 565 -2.74 3.86 23.19
CA GLU A 565 -3.22 3.15 22.01
C GLU A 565 -4.54 3.74 21.55
N THR A 566 -4.69 3.85 20.25
CA THR A 566 -5.92 4.33 19.62
C THR A 566 -6.33 3.42 18.47
N SER A 567 -7.58 3.44 18.12
CA SER A 567 -8.07 2.82 16.89
C SER A 567 -7.99 3.84 15.76
N ASP A 568 -7.15 3.60 14.82
CA ASP A 568 -6.96 4.21 13.48
C ASP A 568 -7.67 5.54 13.17
N CYS A 569 -7.79 6.42 14.18
CA CYS A 569 -8.38 7.75 14.08
C CYS A 569 -7.30 8.81 14.25
N PHE A 570 -7.41 9.90 13.50
CA PHE A 570 -6.61 11.08 13.79
C PHE A 570 -6.99 11.62 15.17
N THR A 571 -6.02 11.67 16.08
CA THR A 571 -6.22 12.02 17.49
C THR A 571 -5.42 13.26 17.84
N ARG A 572 -6.09 14.31 18.34
CA ARG A 572 -5.47 15.47 18.98
C ARG A 572 -5.51 15.28 20.49
N VAL A 573 -4.44 15.63 21.17
CA VAL A 573 -4.31 15.46 22.62
C VAL A 573 -4.20 16.81 23.31
N PHE A 574 -5.04 17.01 24.29
CA PHE A 574 -5.08 18.22 25.11
C PHE A 574 -4.79 17.86 26.56
N ALA A 575 -4.04 18.73 27.23
CA ALA A 575 -3.76 18.68 28.67
C ALA A 575 -4.21 19.98 29.30
N ASN A 576 -5.12 19.92 30.27
CA ASN A 576 -5.74 21.08 30.91
C ASN A 576 -6.25 22.13 29.89
N GLY A 577 -6.85 21.65 28.79
CA GLY A 577 -7.43 22.47 27.72
C GLY A 577 -6.42 22.99 26.68
N ASN A 578 -5.11 22.78 26.86
CA ASN A 578 -4.09 23.18 25.88
C ASN A 578 -3.70 21.98 25.02
N GLU A 579 -3.64 22.16 23.70
CA GLU A 579 -3.18 21.12 22.79
C GLU A 579 -1.68 20.86 23.00
N ILE A 580 -1.32 19.59 23.19
CA ILE A 580 0.07 19.15 23.40
C ILE A 580 0.61 18.29 22.25
N GLY A 581 -0.24 17.81 21.36
CA GLY A 581 0.18 17.07 20.18
C GLY A 581 -0.95 16.35 19.45
N GLU A 582 -0.57 15.72 18.35
CA GLU A 582 -1.47 14.98 17.49
C GLU A 582 -0.82 13.69 16.96
N SER A 583 -1.61 12.68 16.66
CA SER A 583 -1.15 11.43 16.06
C SER A 583 -2.25 10.76 15.23
N ALA A 584 -1.84 9.96 14.26
CA ALA A 584 -2.73 9.06 13.51
C ALA A 584 -2.27 7.59 13.60
N GLU A 585 -1.26 7.31 14.43
CA GLU A 585 -0.72 5.96 14.63
C GLU A 585 -1.56 5.18 15.66
N SER A 586 -1.62 3.86 15.49
CA SER A 586 -2.33 2.96 16.43
C SER A 586 -1.72 2.96 17.83
N ALA A 587 -0.45 3.32 17.97
CA ALA A 587 0.22 3.58 19.24
C ALA A 587 0.94 4.92 19.15
N ALA A 588 0.46 5.88 19.91
CA ALA A 588 0.97 7.24 19.90
C ALA A 588 1.86 7.52 21.12
N VAL A 589 2.90 8.32 20.92
CA VAL A 589 3.76 8.85 21.96
C VAL A 589 3.79 10.38 21.78
N ILE A 590 3.28 11.11 22.76
CA ILE A 590 3.19 12.57 22.72
C ILE A 590 4.05 13.16 23.83
N PRO A 591 4.98 14.10 23.52
CA PRO A 591 5.72 14.83 24.55
C PRO A 591 4.78 15.60 25.46
N ILE A 592 5.07 15.60 26.75
CA ILE A 592 4.32 16.40 27.73
C ILE A 592 5.20 17.49 28.33
N PRO A 593 4.65 18.71 28.55
CA PRO A 593 5.37 19.76 29.23
C PRO A 593 5.85 19.35 30.64
N ASP A 594 7.06 19.73 31.02
CA ASP A 594 7.64 19.42 32.35
C ASP A 594 6.75 19.91 33.52
N SER A 595 5.98 20.98 33.31
CA SER A 595 5.04 21.53 34.29
C SER A 595 3.88 20.59 34.67
N LEU A 596 3.63 19.53 33.87
CA LEU A 596 2.60 18.56 34.15
C LEU A 596 3.10 17.38 34.97
N SER A 597 4.41 17.18 35.06
CA SER A 597 5.04 16.12 35.84
C SER A 597 4.63 16.19 37.32
N GLY A 598 4.25 15.04 37.88
CA GLY A 598 3.80 14.90 39.27
C GLY A 598 2.42 15.47 39.59
N THR A 599 1.69 16.02 38.59
CA THR A 599 0.38 16.68 38.82
C THR A 599 -0.79 15.79 38.36
N GLU A 600 -1.99 16.14 38.80
CA GLU A 600 -3.23 15.61 38.21
C GLU A 600 -3.62 16.46 37.00
N VAL A 601 -3.75 15.87 35.84
CA VAL A 601 -3.99 16.55 34.57
C VAL A 601 -5.31 16.09 33.96
N SER A 602 -6.12 17.04 33.51
CA SER A 602 -7.30 16.75 32.68
C SER A 602 -6.86 16.54 31.23
N PHE A 603 -6.80 15.28 30.80
CA PHE A 603 -6.53 14.93 29.41
C PHE A 603 -7.83 14.86 28.62
N ALA A 604 -7.79 15.40 27.39
CA ALA A 604 -8.82 15.19 26.39
C ALA A 604 -8.18 14.66 25.10
N PHE A 605 -8.70 13.56 24.60
CA PHE A 605 -8.31 12.92 23.33
C PHE A 605 -9.43 13.15 22.34
N GLU A 606 -9.25 14.10 21.44
CA GLU A 606 -10.21 14.42 20.40
C GLU A 606 -9.92 13.57 19.16
N GLN A 607 -10.74 12.58 18.93
CA GLN A 607 -10.64 11.71 17.76
C GLN A 607 -11.56 12.20 16.65
N THR A 608 -11.00 12.35 15.47
CA THR A 608 -11.78 12.69 14.28
C THR A 608 -11.89 11.48 13.39
N SER A 609 -13.13 11.15 13.06
CA SER A 609 -13.47 10.13 12.08
C SER A 609 -14.55 10.67 11.16
N THR A 610 -14.36 10.53 9.87
CA THR A 610 -15.43 10.71 8.88
C THR A 610 -16.23 9.41 8.76
N LEU A 611 -15.56 8.39 8.23
CA LEU A 611 -16.12 7.06 8.01
C LEU A 611 -15.28 5.94 8.63
N ALA A 612 -14.19 6.24 9.39
CA ALA A 612 -13.30 5.23 9.95
C ALA A 612 -14.02 4.13 10.75
N PRO A 613 -14.99 4.45 11.62
CA PRO A 613 -15.78 3.41 12.29
C PRO A 613 -16.67 2.58 11.37
N LEU A 614 -16.84 3.00 10.11
CA LEU A 614 -17.64 2.30 9.11
C LEU A 614 -16.80 1.39 8.22
N PHE A 615 -15.51 1.64 8.16
CA PHE A 615 -14.55 0.85 7.41
C PHE A 615 -13.76 -0.01 8.41
N GLY A 616 -14.04 -1.27 8.46
CA GLY A 616 -13.15 -2.22 9.07
C GLY A 616 -12.07 -2.67 8.09
N GLU A 617 -11.10 -3.41 8.56
CA GLU A 617 -10.21 -4.13 7.67
C GLU A 617 -10.97 -5.28 7.00
N THR A 618 -10.57 -5.65 5.79
CA THR A 618 -11.22 -6.68 5.01
C THR A 618 -10.98 -8.04 5.64
N GLU A 619 -12.04 -8.74 5.86
CA GLU A 619 -11.99 -10.19 5.96
C GLU A 619 -12.06 -10.81 4.56
N ASN A 620 -11.40 -11.95 4.39
CA ASN A 620 -11.40 -12.75 3.16
C ASN A 620 -12.81 -13.13 2.67
N ASP A 621 -13.82 -13.04 3.55
CA ASP A 621 -15.21 -13.37 3.25
C ASP A 621 -15.79 -12.61 2.07
N TYR A 622 -15.37 -11.35 1.84
CA TYR A 622 -15.84 -10.60 0.68
C TYR A 622 -15.37 -11.23 -0.63
N CYS A 623 -14.10 -11.55 -0.72
CA CYS A 623 -13.54 -12.13 -1.94
C CYS A 623 -14.07 -13.53 -2.22
N ILE A 624 -14.29 -14.32 -1.18
CA ILE A 624 -14.93 -15.64 -1.27
C ILE A 624 -16.36 -15.50 -1.80
N LYS A 625 -17.15 -14.58 -1.24
CA LYS A 625 -18.54 -14.34 -1.68
C LYS A 625 -18.63 -13.77 -3.10
N MET A 626 -17.62 -13.01 -3.53
CA MET A 626 -17.57 -12.41 -4.88
C MET A 626 -16.86 -13.26 -5.91
N ASN A 627 -16.40 -14.46 -5.54
CA ASN A 627 -15.65 -15.37 -6.41
C ASN A 627 -14.43 -14.69 -7.07
N GLN A 628 -13.77 -13.80 -6.32
CA GLN A 628 -12.56 -13.11 -6.73
C GLN A 628 -11.34 -13.84 -6.17
N THR A 629 -10.27 -13.90 -6.94
CA THR A 629 -9.03 -14.51 -6.47
C THR A 629 -8.41 -13.69 -5.32
N PRO A 630 -7.78 -14.35 -4.33
CA PRO A 630 -7.11 -13.67 -3.22
C PRO A 630 -6.06 -12.64 -3.65
N GLU A 631 -5.51 -12.80 -4.85
CA GLU A 631 -4.50 -11.91 -5.44
C GLU A 631 -5.04 -10.51 -5.76
N TRP A 632 -6.31 -10.41 -6.09
CA TRP A 632 -7.04 -9.17 -6.34
C TRP A 632 -7.87 -8.73 -5.14
N ASN A 633 -7.51 -9.22 -3.97
CA ASN A 633 -8.18 -8.88 -2.73
C ASN A 633 -7.92 -7.42 -2.35
N ILE A 634 -8.60 -6.56 -3.04
CA ILE A 634 -8.72 -5.16 -2.71
C ILE A 634 -9.52 -5.10 -1.42
N GLY A 635 -8.84 -4.79 -0.32
CA GLY A 635 -9.43 -4.81 0.98
C GLY A 635 -10.65 -3.90 1.14
N PHE A 636 -11.84 -4.44 1.06
CA PHE A 636 -13.07 -3.72 1.33
C PHE A 636 -13.36 -3.77 2.83
N GLY A 637 -13.37 -2.62 3.48
CA GLY A 637 -13.76 -2.54 4.88
C GLY A 637 -15.22 -2.84 5.07
N THR A 638 -15.50 -3.96 5.66
CA THR A 638 -16.86 -4.41 5.92
C THR A 638 -17.19 -4.47 7.40
N LYS A 639 -16.21 -4.45 8.27
CA LYS A 639 -16.35 -4.54 9.71
C LYS A 639 -16.35 -3.17 10.35
N GLN A 640 -17.31 -2.90 11.23
CA GLN A 640 -17.26 -1.69 12.04
C GLN A 640 -16.14 -1.78 13.08
N THR A 641 -15.33 -0.72 13.15
CA THR A 641 -14.36 -0.52 14.21
C THR A 641 -14.70 0.74 15.01
N PRO A 642 -14.76 0.66 16.35
CA PRO A 642 -14.98 1.84 17.16
C PRO A 642 -13.72 2.73 17.18
N GLY A 643 -13.89 4.03 17.35
CA GLY A 643 -12.84 4.89 17.89
C GLY A 643 -12.61 4.58 19.37
N GLY A 644 -11.44 4.92 19.91
CA GLY A 644 -11.18 4.67 21.32
C GLY A 644 -9.76 4.99 21.77
N ILE A 645 -9.60 5.01 23.10
CA ILE A 645 -8.33 5.22 23.79
C ILE A 645 -8.11 4.08 24.78
N SER A 646 -6.94 3.49 24.78
CA SER A 646 -6.58 2.43 25.72
C SER A 646 -5.07 2.45 26.05
N ASN A 647 -4.70 1.67 27.06
CA ASN A 647 -3.31 1.44 27.46
C ASN A 647 -2.47 2.72 27.63
N ILE A 648 -3.02 3.70 28.38
CA ILE A 648 -2.27 4.90 28.68
C ILE A 648 -1.10 4.57 29.60
N GLY A 649 0.05 5.13 29.30
CA GLY A 649 1.26 5.03 30.08
C GLY A 649 2.11 6.29 29.95
N PHE A 650 3.14 6.38 30.76
CA PHE A 650 4.09 7.51 30.76
C PHE A 650 5.50 6.95 30.67
N GLU A 651 6.38 7.66 29.97
CA GLU A 651 7.80 7.34 29.91
C GLU A 651 8.59 8.47 30.59
N LYS A 652 9.59 8.05 31.44
CA LYS A 652 10.43 8.95 32.22
C LYS A 652 11.82 9.09 31.64
#